data_f58b37778146d64cb3f26152e068afd8
#
_entry.id   f58b37778146d64cb3f26152e068afd8
#
_cell.length_a   1.000
_cell.length_b   1.000
_cell.length_c   1.000
_cell.angle_alpha   90.00
_cell.angle_beta   90.00
_cell.angle_gamma   90.00
#
_symmetry.space_group_name_H-M   'P 1'
#
loop_
_entity.id
_entity.type
_entity.pdbx_description
1 polymer ?
#
loop_
_entity_poly.entity_id
_entity_poly.type
_entity_poly.pdbx_seq_one_letter_code
_entity_poly.pdbx_strand_id
1 'polypeptide(L)'
;MARASRVSIVHGALVVFALALIVRAAKVQILDGKQWSERAKRQQFFTSSAPAPRGDILDASGKPLVESRELVRIAIALPEVRDTAFVIRALRSARLDAAPVRSAIARKRRWVELQGLHNPARISSLAKLNGIHFTPVMERVYVPSGGVRRIVGGLDGKGNPLDGIELGLDTLLRGDSAPVTLARNRDGRPLETPDGWTNPPRPGSTVTLTINSGLQDICERELSVAVDSLGASGGDIVVMNPHNGEILAMATNRAGRNVWANTAITEPFEPGSTLKPFVAAALLSRGRARADEVIPTFNGKLELEGRTIVDMHKAPQLSLADVIRFSSNVGIVQFGQRLSPREKYDTFRDLGFGMASGVPLPAEAPGTLREPASWSRQTPASILLGYEIAVTPLQLVAAYSAIANGGELPEPHLVKEVRSPEGEVIYRAEPRAVRRVMSRDIARVIREMLLAVVQEGTATKADLETFAVAGKSGTARRTSLNAGYTAGNYTASFVGLFPAEDPQYVVLVKLDSPTGSRYAGGDIAAPVTRIVLRAALAARDAALNREVLAAAGTTVAAAENGALSDTAVKAQSAPPNPVPEASRVINLPLQPATKPVERPPRLVPDVRGMTLRAAVRALHSSGFQVRLVNGPAMSTSPAAGAVAAAGSVMQLGHPRE
;
A
#
# COMPACT_ATOMS: atom_id res chain seq x y z
N MET A 1 -11.73 -19.05 -102.48
CA MET A 1 -11.34 -19.57 -101.13
C MET A 1 -10.67 -18.58 -100.18
N ALA A 2 -10.78 -17.29 -100.31
CA ALA A 2 -10.00 -16.38 -99.43
C ALA A 2 -10.83 -15.41 -98.57
N ARG A 3 -12.20 -15.48 -98.60
CA ARG A 3 -13.03 -14.57 -97.74
C ARG A 3 -13.54 -15.18 -96.44
N ALA A 4 -13.54 -16.51 -96.29
CA ALA A 4 -13.90 -17.21 -95.06
C ALA A 4 -12.79 -17.08 -94.01
N SER A 5 -11.59 -16.84 -94.36
CA SER A 5 -10.41 -16.86 -93.50
C SER A 5 -10.34 -15.68 -92.51
N ARG A 6 -10.81 -14.47 -92.87
CA ARG A 6 -10.68 -13.29 -92.00
C ARG A 6 -11.64 -13.30 -90.81
N VAL A 7 -12.90 -13.69 -91.03
CA VAL A 7 -13.92 -13.85 -89.98
C VAL A 7 -13.54 -15.02 -89.08
N SER A 8 -13.08 -16.12 -89.67
CA SER A 8 -12.61 -17.27 -88.86
C SER A 8 -11.39 -16.98 -88.01
N ILE A 9 -10.48 -16.15 -88.54
CA ILE A 9 -9.29 -15.71 -87.77
C ILE A 9 -9.71 -14.82 -86.60
N VAL A 10 -10.64 -13.88 -86.83
CA VAL A 10 -11.15 -13.03 -85.79
C VAL A 10 -11.92 -13.85 -84.74
N HIS A 11 -12.77 -14.81 -85.15
CA HIS A 11 -13.43 -15.71 -84.22
C HIS A 11 -12.44 -16.59 -83.43
N GLY A 12 -11.44 -17.13 -84.10
CA GLY A 12 -10.38 -17.90 -83.45
C GLY A 12 -9.62 -17.07 -82.41
N ALA A 13 -9.28 -15.83 -82.76
CA ALA A 13 -8.60 -14.91 -81.80
C ALA A 13 -9.48 -14.59 -80.60
N LEU A 14 -10.81 -14.38 -80.79
CA LEU A 14 -11.77 -14.15 -79.69
C LEU A 14 -11.92 -15.37 -78.80
N VAL A 15 -11.97 -16.60 -79.41
CA VAL A 15 -12.03 -17.85 -78.61
C VAL A 15 -10.76 -18.05 -77.78
N VAL A 16 -9.57 -17.82 -78.40
CA VAL A 16 -8.28 -17.89 -77.67
C VAL A 16 -8.23 -16.86 -76.56
N PHE A 17 -8.69 -15.64 -76.80
CA PHE A 17 -8.76 -14.59 -75.77
C PHE A 17 -9.76 -14.97 -74.65
N ALA A 18 -10.94 -15.50 -75.00
CA ALA A 18 -11.88 -15.96 -74.00
C ALA A 18 -11.32 -17.11 -73.14
N LEU A 19 -10.65 -18.08 -73.77
CA LEU A 19 -9.97 -19.17 -73.09
C LEU A 19 -8.84 -18.64 -72.16
N ALA A 20 -8.06 -17.68 -72.59
CA ALA A 20 -7.03 -17.05 -71.82
C ALA A 20 -7.60 -16.31 -70.58
N LEU A 21 -8.76 -15.65 -70.77
CA LEU A 21 -9.49 -15.03 -69.62
C LEU A 21 -10.01 -16.07 -68.64
N ILE A 22 -10.56 -17.19 -69.14
CA ILE A 22 -11.07 -18.28 -68.24
C ILE A 22 -9.88 -18.90 -67.50
N VAL A 23 -8.76 -19.20 -68.14
CA VAL A 23 -7.57 -19.73 -67.48
C VAL A 23 -7.02 -18.74 -66.48
N ARG A 24 -7.01 -17.45 -66.80
CA ARG A 24 -6.60 -16.39 -65.84
C ARG A 24 -7.53 -16.26 -64.67
N ALA A 25 -8.83 -16.31 -64.90
CA ALA A 25 -9.83 -16.29 -63.86
C ALA A 25 -9.72 -17.53 -62.94
N ALA A 26 -9.57 -18.73 -63.54
CA ALA A 26 -9.35 -19.95 -62.75
C ALA A 26 -8.05 -19.87 -61.92
N LYS A 27 -6.97 -19.36 -62.50
CA LYS A 27 -5.73 -19.15 -61.76
C LYS A 27 -5.94 -18.21 -60.57
N VAL A 28 -6.57 -17.05 -60.77
CA VAL A 28 -6.79 -16.05 -59.72
C VAL A 28 -7.76 -16.55 -58.64
N GLN A 29 -8.82 -17.27 -59.04
CA GLN A 29 -9.85 -17.73 -58.09
C GLN A 29 -9.48 -19.03 -57.37
N ILE A 30 -8.85 -19.98 -58.05
CA ILE A 30 -8.57 -21.32 -57.54
C ILE A 30 -7.14 -21.41 -56.97
N LEU A 31 -6.10 -21.05 -57.77
CA LEU A 31 -4.72 -21.20 -57.36
C LEU A 31 -4.24 -20.07 -56.45
N ASP A 32 -4.54 -18.83 -56.83
CA ASP A 32 -4.07 -17.63 -56.10
C ASP A 32 -5.15 -17.09 -55.15
N GLY A 33 -6.34 -17.72 -55.06
CA GLY A 33 -7.51 -17.23 -54.36
C GLY A 33 -7.26 -17.02 -52.85
N LYS A 34 -6.49 -17.92 -52.21
CA LYS A 34 -6.09 -17.76 -50.80
C LYS A 34 -5.19 -16.53 -50.63
N GLN A 35 -4.20 -16.32 -51.51
CA GLN A 35 -3.29 -15.16 -51.41
C GLN A 35 -4.02 -13.83 -51.63
N TRP A 36 -4.96 -13.79 -52.59
CA TRP A 36 -5.76 -12.59 -52.82
C TRP A 36 -6.75 -12.34 -51.70
N SER A 37 -7.35 -13.37 -51.12
CA SER A 37 -8.20 -13.26 -49.93
C SER A 37 -7.43 -12.74 -48.71
N GLU A 38 -6.23 -13.24 -48.49
CA GLU A 38 -5.36 -12.74 -47.39
C GLU A 38 -4.90 -11.30 -47.63
N ARG A 39 -4.57 -10.94 -48.90
CA ARG A 39 -4.25 -9.54 -49.24
C ARG A 39 -5.45 -8.62 -49.04
N ALA A 40 -6.67 -9.03 -49.43
CA ALA A 40 -7.88 -8.28 -49.19
C ALA A 40 -8.17 -8.14 -47.69
N LYS A 41 -8.01 -9.22 -46.91
CA LYS A 41 -8.13 -9.17 -45.44
C LYS A 41 -7.12 -8.20 -44.83
N ARG A 42 -5.85 -8.22 -45.24
CA ARG A 42 -4.82 -7.27 -44.75
C ARG A 42 -5.11 -5.82 -45.14
N GLN A 43 -5.81 -5.57 -46.26
CA GLN A 43 -6.24 -4.23 -46.65
C GLN A 43 -7.49 -3.77 -45.92
N GLN A 44 -8.44 -4.69 -45.65
CA GLN A 44 -9.70 -4.40 -44.98
C GLN A 44 -9.57 -4.39 -43.45
N PHE A 45 -8.67 -5.17 -42.91
CA PHE A 45 -8.49 -5.33 -41.48
C PHE A 45 -7.05 -4.97 -41.06
N PHE A 46 -6.92 -4.44 -39.86
CA PHE A 46 -5.63 -4.32 -39.21
C PHE A 46 -5.77 -4.76 -37.74
N THR A 47 -4.72 -5.35 -37.22
CA THR A 47 -4.66 -5.75 -35.83
C THR A 47 -4.12 -4.59 -35.02
N SER A 48 -4.88 -4.12 -34.05
CA SER A 48 -4.48 -3.18 -33.01
C SER A 48 -4.50 -3.88 -31.67
N SER A 49 -3.66 -3.44 -30.75
CA SER A 49 -3.74 -3.91 -29.36
C SER A 49 -4.65 -2.95 -28.60
N ALA A 50 -5.78 -3.45 -28.13
CA ALA A 50 -6.61 -2.70 -27.20
C ALA A 50 -5.96 -2.77 -25.81
N PRO A 51 -5.64 -1.63 -25.17
CA PRO A 51 -5.09 -1.64 -23.83
C PRO A 51 -6.13 -2.21 -22.85
N ALA A 52 -5.70 -3.17 -22.05
CA ALA A 52 -6.53 -3.67 -20.95
C ALA A 52 -6.52 -2.68 -19.77
N PRO A 53 -7.64 -2.51 -19.06
CA PRO A 53 -7.65 -1.78 -17.81
C PRO A 53 -6.73 -2.45 -16.79
N ARG A 54 -5.88 -1.67 -16.12
CA ARG A 54 -5.15 -2.18 -14.95
C ARG A 54 -6.12 -2.36 -13.78
N GLY A 55 -5.88 -3.38 -12.98
CA GLY A 55 -6.67 -3.65 -11.78
C GLY A 55 -6.63 -2.50 -10.78
N ASP A 56 -7.69 -2.33 -10.01
CA ASP A 56 -7.79 -1.26 -9.03
C ASP A 56 -6.93 -1.55 -7.79
N ILE A 57 -6.46 -0.49 -7.14
CA ILE A 57 -5.80 -0.57 -5.84
C ILE A 57 -6.71 0.10 -4.82
N LEU A 58 -7.13 -0.67 -3.81
CA LEU A 58 -8.07 -0.26 -2.78
C LEU A 58 -7.36 -0.14 -1.42
N ASP A 59 -7.91 0.68 -0.52
CA ASP A 59 -7.50 0.68 0.88
C ASP A 59 -8.12 -0.50 1.66
N ALA A 60 -7.79 -0.62 2.95
CA ALA A 60 -8.28 -1.70 3.81
C ALA A 60 -9.81 -1.77 3.94
N SER A 61 -10.52 -0.66 3.70
CA SER A 61 -11.99 -0.54 3.73
C SER A 61 -12.64 -0.80 2.38
N GLY A 62 -11.86 -0.97 1.31
CA GLY A 62 -12.32 -1.12 -0.07
C GLY A 62 -12.53 0.22 -0.81
N LYS A 63 -12.06 1.34 -0.25
CA LYS A 63 -12.08 2.63 -0.92
C LYS A 63 -10.98 2.68 -1.99
N PRO A 64 -11.28 3.12 -3.23
CA PRO A 64 -10.27 3.17 -4.27
C PRO A 64 -9.18 4.20 -3.96
N LEU A 65 -7.94 3.76 -4.01
CA LEU A 65 -6.73 4.58 -3.97
C LEU A 65 -6.25 4.90 -5.38
N VAL A 66 -6.38 3.91 -6.27
CA VAL A 66 -6.03 4.03 -7.69
C VAL A 66 -7.04 3.22 -8.50
N GLU A 67 -7.58 3.82 -9.54
CA GLU A 67 -8.50 3.15 -10.47
C GLU A 67 -8.17 3.45 -11.92
N SER A 68 -8.53 2.54 -12.82
CA SER A 68 -8.46 2.76 -14.27
C SER A 68 -9.80 3.27 -14.76
N ARG A 69 -9.82 4.45 -15.39
CA ARG A 69 -11.01 5.05 -15.99
C ARG A 69 -10.87 5.13 -17.49
N GLU A 70 -11.91 4.72 -18.18
CA GLU A 70 -12.02 4.99 -19.60
C GLU A 70 -12.43 6.45 -19.81
N LEU A 71 -11.56 7.21 -20.44
CA LEU A 71 -11.81 8.57 -20.90
C LEU A 71 -11.68 8.61 -22.41
N VAL A 72 -12.12 9.69 -23.01
CA VAL A 72 -12.01 9.86 -24.46
C VAL A 72 -11.27 11.15 -24.81
N ARG A 73 -10.43 11.02 -25.82
CA ARG A 73 -9.82 12.13 -26.52
C ARG A 73 -10.73 12.55 -27.66
N ILE A 74 -11.00 13.83 -27.75
CA ILE A 74 -11.91 14.38 -28.78
C ILE A 74 -11.09 15.04 -29.87
N ALA A 75 -11.34 14.61 -31.09
CA ALA A 75 -10.78 15.23 -32.26
C ALA A 75 -11.90 15.62 -33.26
N ILE A 76 -11.73 16.74 -33.93
CA ILE A 76 -12.73 17.28 -34.86
C ILE A 76 -12.13 17.40 -36.25
N ALA A 77 -12.71 16.66 -37.20
CA ALA A 77 -12.39 16.71 -38.61
C ALA A 77 -13.26 17.79 -39.29
N LEU A 78 -12.73 19.01 -39.41
CA LEU A 78 -13.49 20.16 -39.95
C LEU A 78 -14.10 19.93 -41.35
N PRO A 79 -13.48 19.17 -42.28
CA PRO A 79 -14.10 18.86 -43.57
C PRO A 79 -15.35 17.95 -43.48
N GLU A 80 -15.54 17.24 -42.37
CA GLU A 80 -16.71 16.38 -42.16
C GLU A 80 -17.85 17.13 -41.43
N VAL A 81 -17.57 18.31 -40.89
CA VAL A 81 -18.53 19.15 -40.17
C VAL A 81 -19.36 19.97 -41.16
N ARG A 82 -20.67 19.70 -41.22
CA ARG A 82 -21.60 20.46 -42.09
C ARG A 82 -21.92 21.85 -41.55
N ASP A 83 -22.12 21.98 -40.22
CA ASP A 83 -22.41 23.25 -39.51
C ASP A 83 -21.41 23.42 -38.36
N THR A 84 -20.42 24.28 -38.63
CA THR A 84 -19.37 24.59 -37.64
C THR A 84 -19.93 25.43 -36.45
N ALA A 85 -20.94 26.24 -36.70
CA ALA A 85 -21.56 27.03 -35.64
C ALA A 85 -22.36 26.15 -34.69
N PHE A 86 -23.02 25.13 -35.21
CA PHE A 86 -23.72 24.12 -34.39
C PHE A 86 -22.74 23.32 -33.53
N VAL A 87 -21.64 22.86 -34.10
CA VAL A 87 -20.60 22.11 -33.33
C VAL A 87 -20.01 22.99 -32.22
N ILE A 88 -19.74 24.28 -32.49
CA ILE A 88 -19.27 25.23 -31.47
C ILE A 88 -20.30 25.40 -30.34
N ARG A 89 -21.58 25.47 -30.66
CA ARG A 89 -22.63 25.55 -29.63
C ARG A 89 -22.73 24.25 -28.82
N ALA A 90 -22.67 23.09 -29.49
CA ALA A 90 -22.71 21.79 -28.84
C ALA A 90 -21.51 21.57 -27.89
N LEU A 91 -20.31 21.99 -28.29
CA LEU A 91 -19.13 21.95 -27.41
C LEU A 91 -19.33 22.81 -26.16
N ARG A 92 -19.86 24.04 -26.31
CA ARG A 92 -20.15 24.92 -25.17
C ARG A 92 -21.22 24.34 -24.25
N SER A 93 -22.28 23.72 -24.81
CA SER A 93 -23.30 23.00 -24.02
C SER A 93 -22.69 21.87 -23.20
N ALA A 94 -21.72 21.17 -23.77
CA ALA A 94 -20.96 20.12 -23.09
C ALA A 94 -19.86 20.68 -22.13
N ARG A 95 -19.81 22.02 -21.95
CA ARG A 95 -18.80 22.74 -21.14
C ARG A 95 -17.36 22.47 -21.61
N LEU A 96 -17.17 22.33 -22.93
CA LEU A 96 -15.86 22.17 -23.56
C LEU A 96 -15.40 23.49 -24.16
N ASP A 97 -14.07 23.70 -24.16
CA ASP A 97 -13.50 24.87 -24.80
C ASP A 97 -13.58 24.76 -26.33
N ALA A 98 -14.29 25.68 -26.95
CA ALA A 98 -14.46 25.80 -28.38
C ALA A 98 -13.41 26.74 -29.06
N ALA A 99 -12.51 27.36 -28.29
CA ALA A 99 -11.47 28.24 -28.83
C ALA A 99 -10.52 27.55 -29.80
N PRO A 100 -10.05 26.29 -29.54
CA PRO A 100 -9.22 25.56 -30.49
C PRO A 100 -9.91 25.35 -31.84
N VAL A 101 -11.23 25.10 -31.83
CA VAL A 101 -12.01 24.88 -33.07
C VAL A 101 -12.12 26.17 -33.86
N ARG A 102 -12.43 27.30 -33.23
CA ARG A 102 -12.48 28.62 -33.88
C ARG A 102 -11.13 29.02 -34.49
N SER A 103 -10.05 28.78 -33.74
CA SER A 103 -8.69 29.03 -34.23
C SER A 103 -8.33 28.11 -35.40
N ALA A 104 -8.76 26.86 -35.38
CA ALA A 104 -8.52 25.92 -36.49
C ALA A 104 -9.28 26.32 -37.75
N ILE A 105 -10.52 26.80 -37.63
CA ILE A 105 -11.32 27.35 -38.75
C ILE A 105 -10.63 28.59 -39.34
N ALA A 106 -10.25 29.55 -38.51
CA ALA A 106 -9.57 30.77 -38.95
C ALA A 106 -8.25 30.47 -39.67
N ARG A 107 -7.52 29.45 -39.25
CA ARG A 107 -6.24 29.00 -39.85
C ARG A 107 -6.41 27.98 -40.95
N LYS A 108 -7.62 27.66 -41.39
CA LYS A 108 -7.96 26.67 -42.44
C LYS A 108 -7.34 25.29 -42.17
N ARG A 109 -7.23 24.90 -40.89
CA ARG A 109 -6.78 23.56 -40.52
C ARG A 109 -7.88 22.54 -40.84
N ARG A 110 -7.50 21.32 -41.18
CA ARG A 110 -8.45 20.24 -41.49
C ARG A 110 -8.82 19.42 -40.24
N TRP A 111 -7.99 19.46 -39.23
CA TRP A 111 -8.09 18.64 -38.01
C TRP A 111 -7.73 19.46 -36.78
N VAL A 112 -8.47 19.27 -35.69
CA VAL A 112 -8.18 19.87 -34.39
C VAL A 112 -8.47 18.87 -33.28
N GLU A 113 -7.54 18.72 -32.37
CA GLU A 113 -7.71 17.92 -31.15
C GLU A 113 -8.01 18.86 -30.00
N LEU A 114 -9.03 18.53 -29.19
CA LEU A 114 -9.34 19.25 -27.96
C LEU A 114 -8.37 18.84 -26.86
N GLN A 115 -7.95 19.80 -26.05
CA GLN A 115 -7.07 19.52 -24.93
C GLN A 115 -7.78 18.75 -23.85
N GLY A 116 -7.08 17.79 -23.19
CA GLY A 116 -7.54 16.99 -22.09
C GLY A 116 -8.28 15.72 -22.50
N LEU A 117 -8.57 14.92 -21.50
CA LEU A 117 -9.36 13.70 -21.59
C LEU A 117 -10.74 13.96 -20.99
N HIS A 118 -11.77 13.40 -21.59
CA HIS A 118 -13.15 13.72 -21.24
C HIS A 118 -13.94 12.46 -20.89
N ASN A 119 -14.85 12.59 -19.90
CA ASN A 119 -15.72 11.49 -19.51
C ASN A 119 -16.76 11.22 -20.62
N PRO A 120 -16.85 9.99 -21.16
CA PRO A 120 -17.79 9.64 -22.22
C PRO A 120 -19.24 10.00 -21.90
N ALA A 121 -19.66 9.79 -20.64
CA ALA A 121 -21.03 10.10 -20.20
C ALA A 121 -21.39 11.59 -20.31
N ARG A 122 -20.41 12.49 -20.10
CA ARG A 122 -20.65 13.94 -20.19
C ARG A 122 -20.74 14.47 -21.60
N ILE A 123 -20.20 13.73 -22.56
CA ILE A 123 -20.09 14.17 -23.96
C ILE A 123 -20.89 13.27 -24.91
N SER A 124 -21.75 12.40 -24.38
CA SER A 124 -22.59 11.51 -25.16
C SER A 124 -23.45 12.20 -26.22
N SER A 125 -23.88 13.46 -25.96
CA SER A 125 -24.61 14.30 -26.93
C SER A 125 -23.78 14.67 -28.15
N LEU A 126 -22.44 14.68 -28.05
CA LEU A 126 -21.55 14.98 -29.16
C LEU A 126 -21.29 13.76 -30.05
N ALA A 127 -21.52 12.54 -29.56
CA ALA A 127 -21.24 11.30 -30.29
C ALA A 127 -22.06 11.14 -31.59
N LYS A 128 -23.20 11.83 -31.67
CA LYS A 128 -24.10 11.82 -32.83
C LYS A 128 -23.72 12.84 -33.91
N LEU A 129 -22.71 13.67 -33.66
CA LEU A 129 -22.34 14.74 -34.56
C LEU A 129 -21.27 14.31 -35.57
N ASN A 130 -21.54 14.56 -36.85
CA ASN A 130 -20.58 14.26 -37.90
C ASN A 130 -19.32 15.11 -37.74
N GLY A 131 -18.16 14.49 -37.94
CA GLY A 131 -16.86 15.15 -37.86
C GLY A 131 -16.30 15.24 -36.45
N ILE A 132 -16.96 14.71 -35.41
CA ILE A 132 -16.40 14.56 -34.08
C ILE A 132 -15.97 13.10 -33.90
N HIS A 133 -14.71 12.91 -33.59
CA HIS A 133 -14.09 11.60 -33.40
C HIS A 133 -13.65 11.42 -31.95
N PHE A 134 -14.00 10.29 -31.37
CA PHE A 134 -13.66 9.89 -30.01
C PHE A 134 -12.62 8.78 -30.07
N THR A 135 -11.50 8.97 -29.38
CA THR A 135 -10.51 7.93 -29.20
C THR A 135 -10.50 7.53 -27.73
N PRO A 136 -10.92 6.31 -27.39
CA PRO A 136 -10.89 5.83 -25.99
C PRO A 136 -9.44 5.78 -25.50
N VAL A 137 -9.23 6.24 -24.28
CA VAL A 137 -7.96 6.25 -23.58
C VAL A 137 -8.19 5.76 -22.16
N MET A 138 -7.45 4.74 -21.75
CA MET A 138 -7.45 4.31 -20.35
C MET A 138 -6.53 5.24 -19.54
N GLU A 139 -7.12 5.99 -18.61
CA GLU A 139 -6.37 6.84 -17.69
C GLU A 139 -6.29 6.20 -16.30
N ARG A 140 -5.10 6.24 -15.72
CA ARG A 140 -4.86 5.80 -14.35
C ARG A 140 -5.08 6.97 -13.39
N VAL A 141 -6.14 6.91 -12.61
CA VAL A 141 -6.56 7.98 -11.68
C VAL A 141 -6.13 7.64 -10.27
N TYR A 142 -5.39 8.53 -9.66
CA TYR A 142 -4.89 8.41 -8.29
C TYR A 142 -5.64 9.37 -7.37
N VAL A 143 -5.88 8.94 -6.12
CA VAL A 143 -6.38 9.89 -5.12
C VAL A 143 -5.39 11.04 -4.92
N PRO A 144 -5.88 12.25 -4.60
CA PRO A 144 -5.02 13.44 -4.45
C PRO A 144 -4.02 13.39 -3.28
N SER A 145 -4.10 12.41 -2.38
CA SER A 145 -3.18 12.30 -1.23
C SER A 145 -1.75 12.00 -1.68
N GLY A 146 -0.83 12.90 -1.37
CA GLY A 146 0.57 12.81 -1.79
C GLY A 146 1.33 11.63 -1.17
N GLY A 147 0.97 11.22 0.03
CA GLY A 147 1.66 10.16 0.74
C GLY A 147 1.22 8.76 0.31
N VAL A 148 -0.07 8.56 0.08
CA VAL A 148 -0.58 7.32 -0.53
C VAL A 148 0.12 7.09 -1.87
N ARG A 149 0.42 8.16 -2.62
CA ARG A 149 1.16 8.08 -3.89
C ARG A 149 2.54 7.41 -3.75
N ARG A 150 3.25 7.62 -2.64
CA ARG A 150 4.56 6.99 -2.38
C ARG A 150 4.45 5.50 -2.07
N ILE A 151 3.26 5.04 -1.63
CA ILE A 151 2.99 3.61 -1.40
C ILE A 151 2.53 2.96 -2.70
N VAL A 152 1.51 3.53 -3.34
CA VAL A 152 0.94 2.92 -4.55
C VAL A 152 1.87 3.06 -5.76
N GLY A 153 2.68 4.11 -5.81
CA GLY A 153 3.59 4.36 -6.93
C GLY A 153 2.91 4.98 -8.13
N GLY A 154 3.52 4.86 -9.30
CA GLY A 154 3.03 5.47 -10.52
C GLY A 154 3.42 4.80 -11.81
N LEU A 155 2.85 5.31 -12.90
CA LEU A 155 3.14 4.89 -14.26
C LEU A 155 3.82 6.02 -15.04
N ASP A 156 4.66 5.65 -16.01
CA ASP A 156 5.18 6.59 -16.99
C ASP A 156 4.11 6.96 -18.05
N GLY A 157 4.44 7.88 -18.95
CA GLY A 157 3.53 8.30 -20.04
C GLY A 157 3.19 7.19 -21.05
N LYS A 158 3.83 6.02 -20.95
CA LYS A 158 3.56 4.84 -21.77
C LYS A 158 2.79 3.76 -21.01
N GLY A 159 2.48 3.98 -19.72
CA GLY A 159 1.77 3.04 -18.86
C GLY A 159 2.69 1.99 -18.22
N ASN A 160 4.02 2.15 -18.26
CA ASN A 160 4.92 1.27 -17.52
C ASN A 160 5.02 1.69 -16.05
N PRO A 161 5.05 0.74 -15.10
CA PRO A 161 5.17 1.05 -13.69
C PRO A 161 6.56 1.60 -13.36
N LEU A 162 6.61 2.63 -12.51
CA LEU A 162 7.85 3.29 -12.10
C LEU A 162 8.30 2.87 -10.71
N ASP A 163 7.37 2.75 -9.78
CA ASP A 163 7.64 2.53 -8.35
C ASP A 163 6.41 1.99 -7.60
N GLY A 164 6.54 1.80 -6.28
CA GLY A 164 5.46 1.43 -5.38
C GLY A 164 4.81 0.08 -5.69
N ILE A 165 3.55 -0.06 -5.27
CA ILE A 165 2.71 -1.24 -5.52
C ILE A 165 2.48 -1.45 -7.02
N GLU A 166 2.38 -0.36 -7.80
CA GLU A 166 2.27 -0.45 -9.26
C GLU A 166 3.42 -1.25 -9.88
N LEU A 167 4.65 -1.09 -9.38
CA LEU A 167 5.82 -1.84 -9.84
C LEU A 167 5.92 -3.21 -9.16
N GLY A 168 5.75 -3.25 -7.84
CA GLY A 168 5.91 -4.49 -7.07
C GLY A 168 4.90 -5.58 -7.42
N LEU A 169 3.70 -5.18 -7.86
CA LEU A 169 2.61 -6.10 -8.24
C LEU A 169 2.17 -5.93 -9.71
N ASP A 170 3.06 -5.45 -10.58
CA ASP A 170 2.72 -5.18 -11.98
C ASP A 170 2.11 -6.40 -12.70
N THR A 171 2.62 -7.59 -12.45
CA THR A 171 2.12 -8.83 -13.06
C THR A 171 0.66 -9.14 -12.70
N LEU A 172 0.20 -8.70 -11.53
CA LEU A 172 -1.17 -8.89 -11.06
C LEU A 172 -2.08 -7.74 -11.54
N LEU A 173 -1.55 -6.52 -11.48
CA LEU A 173 -2.30 -5.32 -11.83
C LEU A 173 -2.43 -5.14 -13.35
N ARG A 174 -1.47 -5.62 -14.13
CA ARG A 174 -1.49 -5.52 -15.58
C ARG A 174 -2.58 -6.42 -16.15
N GLY A 175 -3.51 -5.84 -16.90
CA GLY A 175 -4.48 -6.62 -17.66
C GLY A 175 -3.85 -7.25 -18.90
N ASP A 176 -4.53 -8.22 -19.45
CA ASP A 176 -4.15 -8.88 -20.70
C ASP A 176 -4.69 -8.10 -21.90
N SER A 177 -3.77 -7.47 -22.65
CA SER A 177 -4.10 -6.80 -23.91
C SER A 177 -4.50 -7.82 -24.96
N ALA A 178 -5.68 -7.69 -25.53
CA ALA A 178 -6.11 -8.55 -26.63
C ALA A 178 -5.78 -7.91 -27.98
N PRO A 179 -5.34 -8.68 -28.98
CA PRO A 179 -5.29 -8.21 -30.34
C PRO A 179 -6.72 -8.01 -30.86
N VAL A 180 -7.08 -6.78 -31.18
CA VAL A 180 -8.38 -6.42 -31.77
C VAL A 180 -8.18 -6.29 -33.27
N THR A 181 -8.97 -7.04 -34.05
CA THR A 181 -9.00 -6.88 -35.49
C THR A 181 -10.08 -5.85 -35.86
N LEU A 182 -9.65 -4.70 -36.33
CA LEU A 182 -10.54 -3.61 -36.72
C LEU A 182 -10.66 -3.56 -38.25
N ALA A 183 -11.88 -3.46 -38.76
CA ALA A 183 -12.12 -3.19 -40.15
C ALA A 183 -11.77 -1.73 -40.50
N ARG A 184 -11.30 -1.49 -41.71
CA ARG A 184 -11.05 -0.13 -42.22
C ARG A 184 -12.20 0.29 -43.16
N ASN A 185 -12.59 1.54 -43.08
CA ASN A 185 -13.45 2.14 -44.07
C ASN A 185 -12.68 2.44 -45.38
N ARG A 186 -13.37 2.92 -46.40
CA ARG A 186 -12.78 3.29 -47.68
C ARG A 186 -11.60 4.25 -47.59
N ASP A 187 -11.54 5.05 -46.51
CA ASP A 187 -10.49 6.04 -46.27
C ASP A 187 -9.36 5.49 -45.39
N GLY A 188 -9.34 4.18 -45.11
CA GLY A 188 -8.33 3.50 -44.31
C GLY A 188 -8.47 3.68 -42.80
N ARG A 189 -9.58 4.28 -42.32
CA ARG A 189 -9.84 4.51 -40.91
C ARG A 189 -10.47 3.30 -40.24
N PRO A 190 -10.20 3.07 -38.94
CA PRO A 190 -10.83 2.01 -38.19
C PRO A 190 -12.36 2.16 -38.16
N LEU A 191 -13.07 1.11 -38.43
CA LEU A 191 -14.50 0.97 -38.16
C LEU A 191 -14.63 0.26 -36.82
N GLU A 192 -15.14 0.95 -35.81
CA GLU A 192 -15.47 0.35 -34.53
C GLU A 192 -16.83 -0.35 -34.67
N THR A 193 -16.79 -1.65 -34.96
CA THR A 193 -17.99 -2.49 -34.91
C THR A 193 -18.06 -3.19 -33.57
N PRO A 194 -19.22 -3.19 -32.89
CA PRO A 194 -19.40 -3.88 -31.61
C PRO A 194 -19.05 -5.39 -31.65
N ASP A 195 -19.19 -6.00 -32.82
CA ASP A 195 -18.93 -7.42 -33.05
C ASP A 195 -17.47 -7.76 -33.39
N GLY A 196 -16.57 -6.77 -33.43
CA GLY A 196 -15.18 -6.93 -33.82
C GLY A 196 -14.26 -7.51 -32.73
N TRP A 197 -14.74 -7.63 -31.51
CA TRP A 197 -13.98 -8.15 -30.38
C TRP A 197 -14.07 -9.67 -30.30
N THR A 198 -13.19 -10.37 -30.98
CA THR A 198 -13.08 -11.83 -30.83
C THR A 198 -12.57 -12.26 -29.47
N ASN A 199 -11.85 -11.36 -28.77
CA ASN A 199 -11.36 -11.56 -27.41
C ASN A 199 -11.31 -10.19 -26.72
N PRO A 200 -12.22 -9.85 -25.80
CA PRO A 200 -12.15 -8.59 -25.07
C PRO A 200 -10.91 -8.59 -24.17
N PRO A 201 -10.22 -7.43 -24.03
CA PRO A 201 -9.09 -7.31 -23.12
C PRO A 201 -9.53 -7.63 -21.70
N ARG A 202 -8.76 -8.45 -21.00
CA ARG A 202 -9.06 -8.81 -19.61
C ARG A 202 -8.45 -7.77 -18.67
N PRO A 203 -9.24 -7.17 -17.75
CA PRO A 203 -8.70 -6.29 -16.72
C PRO A 203 -7.66 -6.99 -15.85
N GLY A 204 -6.81 -6.23 -15.20
CA GLY A 204 -5.93 -6.74 -14.16
C GLY A 204 -6.68 -7.06 -12.87
N SER A 205 -6.03 -7.76 -11.96
CA SER A 205 -6.57 -8.12 -10.65
C SER A 205 -6.67 -6.92 -9.73
N THR A 206 -7.73 -6.85 -8.92
CA THR A 206 -7.90 -5.82 -7.89
C THR A 206 -7.07 -6.16 -6.66
N VAL A 207 -6.29 -5.21 -6.18
CA VAL A 207 -5.44 -5.36 -4.98
C VAL A 207 -6.02 -4.50 -3.85
N THR A 208 -6.36 -5.13 -2.73
CA THR A 208 -6.74 -4.44 -1.49
C THR A 208 -5.52 -4.38 -0.57
N LEU A 209 -5.12 -3.17 -0.18
CA LEU A 209 -4.02 -2.96 0.74
C LEU A 209 -4.49 -3.02 2.20
N THR A 210 -3.54 -3.15 3.13
CA THR A 210 -3.77 -3.03 4.58
C THR A 210 -3.84 -1.57 5.03
N ILE A 211 -3.44 -0.63 4.18
CA ILE A 211 -3.43 0.81 4.47
C ILE A 211 -4.84 1.31 4.76
N ASN A 212 -5.00 1.95 5.92
CA ASN A 212 -6.19 2.72 6.26
C ASN A 212 -6.01 4.17 5.79
N SER A 213 -6.77 4.59 4.78
CA SER A 213 -6.58 5.91 4.16
C SER A 213 -6.79 7.07 5.14
N GLY A 214 -7.73 6.94 6.09
CA GLY A 214 -7.96 7.97 7.11
C GLY A 214 -6.78 8.12 8.07
N LEU A 215 -6.21 6.99 8.53
CA LEU A 215 -5.03 7.00 9.39
C LEU A 215 -3.78 7.48 8.63
N GLN A 216 -3.64 7.10 7.36
CA GLN A 216 -2.56 7.57 6.49
C GLN A 216 -2.59 9.10 6.35
N ASP A 217 -3.77 9.67 6.06
CA ASP A 217 -3.95 11.13 5.94
C ASP A 217 -3.61 11.86 7.25
N ILE A 218 -3.98 11.28 8.41
CA ILE A 218 -3.59 11.80 9.72
C ILE A 218 -2.06 11.81 9.86
N CYS A 219 -1.40 10.67 9.60
CA CYS A 219 0.05 10.54 9.72
C CYS A 219 0.80 11.52 8.81
N GLU A 220 0.34 11.70 7.57
CA GLU A 220 0.96 12.62 6.62
C GLU A 220 0.85 14.08 7.06
N ARG A 221 -0.34 14.49 7.48
CA ARG A 221 -0.59 15.84 7.94
C ARG A 221 0.25 16.18 9.18
N GLU A 222 0.22 15.31 10.19
CA GLU A 222 0.95 15.55 11.43
C GLU A 222 2.46 15.48 11.23
N LEU A 223 2.94 14.61 10.33
CA LEU A 223 4.34 14.56 9.96
C LEU A 223 4.78 15.84 9.24
N SER A 224 3.97 16.35 8.31
CA SER A 224 4.29 17.59 7.60
C SER A 224 4.38 18.76 8.57
N VAL A 225 3.39 18.90 9.45
CA VAL A 225 3.39 19.95 10.49
C VAL A 225 4.61 19.83 11.39
N ALA A 226 4.98 18.62 11.79
CA ALA A 226 6.14 18.40 12.65
C ALA A 226 7.47 18.73 11.94
N VAL A 227 7.64 18.31 10.69
CA VAL A 227 8.83 18.59 9.88
C VAL A 227 9.00 20.11 9.71
N ASP A 228 7.92 20.81 9.34
CA ASP A 228 7.94 22.25 9.10
C ASP A 228 8.19 23.04 10.40
N SER A 229 7.46 22.72 11.48
CA SER A 229 7.55 23.45 12.75
C SER A 229 8.86 23.26 13.49
N LEU A 230 9.52 22.10 13.31
CA LEU A 230 10.80 21.78 13.96
C LEU A 230 12.00 22.07 13.04
N GLY A 231 11.77 22.55 11.82
CA GLY A 231 12.82 22.75 10.83
C GLY A 231 13.60 21.47 10.54
N ALA A 232 12.92 20.32 10.61
CA ALA A 232 13.55 19.02 10.37
C ALA A 232 13.82 18.82 8.88
N SER A 233 14.90 18.11 8.54
CA SER A 233 15.19 17.78 7.14
C SER A 233 14.25 16.74 6.55
N GLY A 234 13.44 16.09 7.39
CA GLY A 234 12.43 15.13 7.05
C GLY A 234 12.01 14.27 8.24
N GLY A 235 11.21 13.26 7.96
CA GLY A 235 10.76 12.31 8.96
C GLY A 235 9.94 11.18 8.36
N ASP A 236 9.61 10.22 9.22
CA ASP A 236 8.79 9.05 8.89
C ASP A 236 7.82 8.74 10.04
N ILE A 237 6.59 8.36 9.70
CA ILE A 237 5.64 7.77 10.65
C ILE A 237 5.19 6.43 10.07
N VAL A 238 5.33 5.36 10.87
CA VAL A 238 4.85 4.03 10.51
C VAL A 238 3.91 3.53 11.61
N VAL A 239 2.74 3.05 11.22
CA VAL A 239 1.76 2.44 12.12
C VAL A 239 1.48 1.03 11.66
N MET A 240 1.59 0.06 12.58
CA MET A 240 1.39 -1.36 12.31
C MET A 240 0.50 -1.98 13.38
N ASN A 241 -0.37 -2.90 12.97
CA ASN A 241 -1.09 -3.76 13.89
C ASN A 241 -0.15 -4.90 14.35
N PRO A 242 0.19 -4.98 15.65
CA PRO A 242 1.14 -5.97 16.13
C PRO A 242 0.63 -7.42 16.10
N HIS A 243 -0.68 -7.64 16.09
CA HIS A 243 -1.25 -8.98 16.18
C HIS A 243 -1.22 -9.73 14.85
N ASN A 244 -1.38 -8.99 13.74
CA ASN A 244 -1.48 -9.61 12.42
C ASN A 244 -0.40 -9.15 11.43
N GLY A 245 0.38 -8.11 11.75
CA GLY A 245 1.44 -7.60 10.86
C GLY A 245 0.96 -6.64 9.77
N GLU A 246 -0.31 -6.23 9.77
CA GLU A 246 -0.84 -5.25 8.82
C GLU A 246 -0.18 -3.88 9.00
N ILE A 247 0.40 -3.33 7.94
CA ILE A 247 0.88 -1.95 7.90
C ILE A 247 -0.31 -1.05 7.63
N LEU A 248 -0.74 -0.30 8.66
CA LEU A 248 -1.96 0.51 8.60
C LEU A 248 -1.71 1.91 8.02
N ALA A 249 -0.51 2.46 8.24
CA ALA A 249 -0.06 3.71 7.67
C ALA A 249 1.47 3.75 7.55
N MET A 250 1.96 4.41 6.51
CA MET A 250 3.39 4.60 6.28
C MET A 250 3.59 5.94 5.57
N ALA A 251 3.77 7.00 6.38
CA ALA A 251 3.96 8.37 5.93
C ALA A 251 5.44 8.73 5.94
N THR A 252 5.87 9.47 4.92
CA THR A 252 7.23 9.96 4.80
C THR A 252 7.24 11.38 4.26
N ASN A 253 8.11 12.23 4.81
CA ASN A 253 8.31 13.60 4.36
C ASN A 253 9.81 13.92 4.29
N ARG A 254 10.23 14.65 3.26
CA ARG A 254 11.58 15.17 3.10
C ARG A 254 11.48 16.65 2.71
N ALA A 255 11.91 17.54 3.62
CA ALA A 255 11.84 18.99 3.43
C ALA A 255 12.57 19.42 2.17
N GLY A 256 11.92 20.25 1.35
CA GLY A 256 12.50 20.81 0.13
C GLY A 256 12.83 19.80 -0.98
N ARG A 257 12.43 18.55 -0.84
CA ARG A 257 12.66 17.49 -1.84
C ARG A 257 11.37 16.80 -2.21
N ASN A 258 11.11 16.73 -3.50
CA ASN A 258 10.03 15.91 -4.05
C ASN A 258 10.53 14.46 -4.18
N VAL A 259 10.70 13.77 -3.06
CA VAL A 259 11.17 12.39 -3.02
C VAL A 259 9.97 11.46 -3.19
N TRP A 260 9.96 10.67 -4.24
CA TRP A 260 8.92 9.67 -4.51
C TRP A 260 9.13 8.38 -3.71
N ALA A 261 10.37 8.08 -3.32
CA ALA A 261 10.69 6.88 -2.56
C ALA A 261 10.07 6.92 -1.16
N ASN A 262 9.59 5.77 -0.69
CA ASN A 262 9.12 5.61 0.68
C ASN A 262 10.32 5.37 1.61
N THR A 263 10.77 6.43 2.29
CA THR A 263 11.98 6.40 3.12
C THR A 263 11.82 5.55 4.38
N ALA A 264 10.59 5.20 4.76
CA ALA A 264 10.34 4.27 5.86
C ALA A 264 10.88 2.85 5.60
N ILE A 265 11.17 2.50 4.34
CA ILE A 265 11.76 1.21 3.94
C ILE A 265 13.09 1.36 3.21
N THR A 266 13.41 2.56 2.66
CA THR A 266 14.59 2.74 1.81
C THR A 266 15.75 3.46 2.51
N GLU A 267 15.51 4.14 3.65
CA GLU A 267 16.52 4.88 4.38
C GLU A 267 16.73 4.33 5.80
N PRO A 268 17.67 3.38 5.99
CA PRO A 268 18.05 2.91 7.31
C PRO A 268 18.69 4.02 8.15
N PHE A 269 18.47 3.98 9.45
CA PHE A 269 19.06 4.91 10.42
C PHE A 269 19.56 4.17 11.65
N GLU A 270 20.45 4.77 12.41
CA GLU A 270 20.91 4.26 13.70
C GLU A 270 19.82 4.50 14.75
N PRO A 271 19.18 3.46 15.31
CA PRO A 271 17.99 3.60 16.15
C PRO A 271 18.27 4.16 17.56
N GLY A 272 19.52 4.18 17.97
CA GLY A 272 19.90 4.70 19.27
C GLY A 272 19.21 3.96 20.42
N SER A 273 18.77 4.71 21.42
CA SER A 273 18.18 4.16 22.65
C SER A 273 16.89 3.34 22.46
N THR A 274 16.29 3.34 21.27
CA THR A 274 15.14 2.48 20.99
C THR A 274 15.50 0.98 20.92
N LEU A 275 16.78 0.61 20.85
CA LEU A 275 17.23 -0.78 20.95
C LEU A 275 17.36 -1.31 22.38
N LYS A 276 17.44 -0.47 23.39
CA LYS A 276 17.67 -0.89 24.78
C LYS A 276 16.64 -1.89 25.32
N PRO A 277 15.33 -1.80 25.00
CA PRO A 277 14.35 -2.79 25.44
C PRO A 277 14.66 -4.21 24.97
N PHE A 278 15.21 -4.36 23.76
CA PHE A 278 15.60 -5.69 23.23
C PHE A 278 16.85 -6.25 23.93
N VAL A 279 17.77 -5.39 24.35
CA VAL A 279 18.91 -5.79 25.18
C VAL A 279 18.41 -6.28 26.55
N ALA A 280 17.48 -5.54 27.18
CA ALA A 280 16.85 -5.97 28.42
C ALA A 280 16.12 -7.31 28.25
N ALA A 281 15.33 -7.46 27.17
CA ALA A 281 14.65 -8.72 26.87
C ALA A 281 15.63 -9.88 26.70
N ALA A 282 16.77 -9.67 26.03
CA ALA A 282 17.81 -10.68 25.86
C ALA A 282 18.45 -11.09 27.19
N LEU A 283 18.68 -10.16 28.10
CA LEU A 283 19.23 -10.41 29.43
C LEU A 283 18.23 -11.22 30.30
N LEU A 284 16.95 -10.79 30.33
CA LEU A 284 15.87 -11.46 31.05
C LEU A 284 15.63 -12.87 30.51
N SER A 285 15.56 -13.03 29.19
CA SER A 285 15.34 -14.33 28.54
C SER A 285 16.43 -15.36 28.85
N ARG A 286 17.64 -14.90 29.10
CA ARG A 286 18.80 -15.76 29.42
C ARG A 286 19.09 -15.87 30.92
N GLY A 287 18.23 -15.29 31.77
CA GLY A 287 18.45 -15.26 33.21
C GLY A 287 19.74 -14.52 33.64
N ARG A 288 20.23 -13.61 32.78
CA ARG A 288 21.48 -12.84 33.01
C ARG A 288 21.24 -11.56 33.80
N ALA A 289 19.98 -11.16 33.96
CA ALA A 289 19.58 -10.05 34.84
C ALA A 289 18.13 -10.25 35.30
N ARG A 290 17.76 -9.53 36.35
CA ARG A 290 16.37 -9.38 36.82
C ARG A 290 15.94 -7.94 36.61
N ALA A 291 14.63 -7.70 36.50
CA ALA A 291 14.06 -6.37 36.30
C ALA A 291 14.41 -5.39 37.45
N ASP A 292 14.38 -5.92 38.65
CA ASP A 292 14.66 -5.21 39.91
C ASP A 292 16.15 -5.18 40.31
N GLU A 293 16.99 -5.89 39.56
CA GLU A 293 18.42 -5.94 39.86
C GLU A 293 19.10 -4.61 39.68
N VAL A 294 19.75 -4.12 40.75
CA VAL A 294 20.41 -2.82 40.82
C VAL A 294 21.91 -2.94 40.56
N ILE A 295 22.43 -2.06 39.72
CA ILE A 295 23.87 -1.94 39.46
C ILE A 295 24.34 -0.49 39.68
N PRO A 296 25.65 -0.24 40.01
CA PRO A 296 26.19 1.10 40.08
C PRO A 296 26.23 1.73 38.68
N THR A 297 25.82 2.98 38.59
CA THR A 297 25.86 3.78 37.33
C THR A 297 26.79 4.98 37.44
N PHE A 298 27.55 5.06 38.54
CA PHE A 298 28.64 6.02 38.77
C PHE A 298 28.26 7.48 38.50
N ASN A 299 27.08 7.91 38.96
CA ASN A 299 26.50 9.22 38.66
C ASN A 299 26.47 9.55 37.16
N GLY A 300 26.25 8.51 36.32
CA GLY A 300 26.07 8.66 34.89
C GLY A 300 27.34 8.83 34.08
N LYS A 301 28.52 8.38 34.58
CA LYS A 301 29.78 8.45 33.84
C LYS A 301 30.54 7.13 33.93
N LEU A 302 30.90 6.54 32.79
CA LEU A 302 31.69 5.30 32.70
C LEU A 302 32.77 5.44 31.63
N GLU A 303 34.02 5.18 32.04
CA GLU A 303 35.12 5.05 31.07
C GLU A 303 35.22 3.59 30.61
N LEU A 304 35.11 3.36 29.30
CA LEU A 304 35.17 2.02 28.72
C LEU A 304 35.84 2.04 27.35
N GLU A 305 36.86 1.20 27.15
CA GLU A 305 37.58 1.03 25.88
C GLU A 305 38.06 2.39 25.28
N GLY A 306 38.56 3.26 26.12
CA GLY A 306 39.12 4.57 25.72
C GLY A 306 38.09 5.64 25.37
N ARG A 307 36.81 5.42 25.68
CA ARG A 307 35.75 6.43 25.51
C ARG A 307 34.95 6.63 26.79
N THR A 308 34.43 7.82 26.97
CA THR A 308 33.51 8.16 28.05
C THR A 308 32.07 7.94 27.62
N ILE A 309 31.34 7.08 28.35
CA ILE A 309 29.91 6.89 28.22
C ILE A 309 29.21 7.76 29.26
N VAL A 310 28.21 8.55 28.82
CA VAL A 310 27.54 9.53 29.70
C VAL A 310 26.03 9.32 29.64
N ASP A 311 25.40 9.45 30.80
CA ASP A 311 23.92 9.47 30.96
C ASP A 311 23.43 10.91 31.05
N MET A 312 22.22 11.14 30.54
CA MET A 312 21.51 12.40 30.77
C MET A 312 20.92 12.47 32.18
N HIS A 313 20.38 11.36 32.69
CA HIS A 313 19.89 11.22 34.06
C HIS A 313 21.03 10.69 34.97
N LYS A 314 21.49 11.52 35.87
CA LYS A 314 22.59 11.18 36.78
C LYS A 314 22.06 10.48 38.02
N ALA A 315 22.47 9.24 38.23
CA ALA A 315 22.15 8.46 39.42
C ALA A 315 23.35 7.63 39.83
N PRO A 316 23.59 7.38 41.14
CA PRO A 316 24.68 6.55 41.61
C PRO A 316 24.48 5.07 41.22
N GLN A 317 23.25 4.62 41.20
CA GLN A 317 22.85 3.25 40.85
C GLN A 317 21.46 3.23 40.24
N LEU A 318 21.18 2.26 39.41
CA LEU A 318 19.87 2.07 38.76
C LEU A 318 19.53 0.57 38.67
N SER A 319 18.23 0.25 38.80
CA SER A 319 17.73 -1.07 38.44
C SER A 319 17.69 -1.25 36.91
N LEU A 320 17.57 -2.49 36.41
CA LEU A 320 17.40 -2.70 34.97
C LEU A 320 16.12 -2.00 34.45
N ALA A 321 15.05 -2.00 35.23
CA ALA A 321 13.84 -1.26 34.90
C ALA A 321 14.10 0.24 34.80
N ASP A 322 14.83 0.83 35.74
CA ASP A 322 15.18 2.26 35.73
C ASP A 322 16.16 2.61 34.60
N VAL A 323 17.07 1.67 34.24
CA VAL A 323 17.93 1.82 33.06
C VAL A 323 17.09 2.02 31.79
N ILE A 324 15.99 1.31 31.64
CA ILE A 324 15.06 1.49 30.50
C ILE A 324 14.26 2.80 30.68
N ARG A 325 13.70 3.05 31.87
CA ARG A 325 12.87 4.22 32.22
C ARG A 325 13.61 5.54 31.94
N PHE A 326 14.83 5.68 32.46
CA PHE A 326 15.65 6.87 32.28
C PHE A 326 16.60 6.80 31.08
N SER A 327 16.53 5.70 30.33
CA SER A 327 17.37 5.50 29.13
C SER A 327 18.88 5.56 29.41
N SER A 328 19.36 5.04 30.58
CA SER A 328 20.78 5.07 30.97
C SER A 328 21.65 4.33 29.94
N ASN A 329 22.68 5.01 29.46
CA ASN A 329 23.74 4.46 28.60
C ASN A 329 24.72 3.64 29.41
N VAL A 330 25.09 4.14 30.57
CA VAL A 330 26.01 3.48 31.51
C VAL A 330 25.39 2.15 31.96
N GLY A 331 24.14 2.17 32.42
CA GLY A 331 23.48 1.00 32.92
C GLY A 331 23.30 -0.09 31.86
N ILE A 332 22.83 0.27 30.66
CA ILE A 332 22.60 -0.75 29.63
C ILE A 332 23.89 -1.36 29.10
N VAL A 333 24.98 -0.60 29.05
CA VAL A 333 26.30 -1.12 28.66
C VAL A 333 26.82 -2.09 29.70
N GLN A 334 26.75 -1.76 31.00
CA GLN A 334 27.18 -2.66 32.06
C GLN A 334 26.39 -3.96 32.11
N PHE A 335 25.05 -3.89 32.08
CA PHE A 335 24.21 -5.08 31.96
C PHE A 335 24.52 -5.86 30.69
N GLY A 336 24.66 -5.18 29.57
CA GLY A 336 24.89 -5.79 28.26
C GLY A 336 26.27 -6.44 28.10
N GLN A 337 27.26 -6.11 28.94
CA GLN A 337 28.55 -6.83 28.98
C GLN A 337 28.37 -8.31 29.37
N ARG A 338 27.28 -8.68 30.04
CA ARG A 338 26.93 -10.07 30.37
C ARG A 338 26.52 -10.89 29.15
N LEU A 339 26.25 -10.25 28.01
CA LEU A 339 25.97 -10.93 26.74
C LEU A 339 27.25 -11.00 25.92
N SER A 340 27.54 -12.17 25.38
CA SER A 340 28.63 -12.35 24.42
C SER A 340 28.37 -11.58 23.11
N PRO A 341 29.39 -11.30 22.31
CA PRO A 341 29.19 -10.67 20.98
C PRO A 341 28.20 -11.46 20.11
N ARG A 342 28.26 -12.78 20.14
CA ARG A 342 27.36 -13.65 19.38
C ARG A 342 25.92 -13.52 19.87
N GLU A 343 25.66 -13.51 21.17
CA GLU A 343 24.33 -13.36 21.75
C GLU A 343 23.71 -11.97 21.42
N LYS A 344 24.53 -10.92 21.38
CA LYS A 344 24.09 -9.58 20.95
C LYS A 344 23.67 -9.60 19.48
N TYR A 345 24.49 -10.14 18.61
CA TYR A 345 24.21 -10.28 17.18
C TYR A 345 22.95 -11.09 16.93
N ASP A 346 22.86 -12.29 17.53
CA ASP A 346 21.70 -13.17 17.35
C ASP A 346 20.41 -12.51 17.84
N THR A 347 20.44 -11.75 18.94
CA THR A 347 19.28 -11.02 19.44
C THR A 347 18.74 -10.05 18.38
N PHE A 348 19.60 -9.26 17.76
CA PHE A 348 19.17 -8.27 16.76
C PHE A 348 18.81 -8.92 15.41
N ARG A 349 19.54 -9.95 14.99
CA ARG A 349 19.21 -10.73 13.80
C ARG A 349 17.83 -11.38 13.92
N ASP A 350 17.53 -11.97 15.08
CA ASP A 350 16.26 -12.66 15.30
C ASP A 350 15.06 -11.72 15.33
N LEU A 351 15.28 -10.40 15.56
CA LEU A 351 14.30 -9.35 15.41
C LEU A 351 14.11 -8.87 13.95
N GLY A 352 14.86 -9.46 12.98
CA GLY A 352 14.77 -9.14 11.56
C GLY A 352 15.71 -8.00 11.10
N PHE A 353 16.59 -7.50 11.98
CA PHE A 353 17.53 -6.43 11.58
C PHE A 353 18.63 -6.98 10.66
N GLY A 354 19.00 -6.19 9.66
CA GLY A 354 19.94 -6.60 8.61
C GLY A 354 19.32 -7.42 7.48
N MET A 355 17.98 -7.53 7.43
CA MET A 355 17.25 -8.31 6.43
C MET A 355 16.03 -7.52 5.94
N ALA A 356 15.71 -7.63 4.64
CA ALA A 356 14.48 -7.05 4.10
C ALA A 356 13.24 -7.69 4.74
N SER A 357 12.18 -6.89 4.93
CA SER A 357 10.92 -7.38 5.53
C SER A 357 10.09 -8.20 4.54
N GLY A 358 10.33 -8.02 3.23
CA GLY A 358 9.63 -8.73 2.17
C GLY A 358 8.32 -8.08 1.72
N VAL A 359 8.06 -6.83 2.10
CA VAL A 359 6.92 -6.07 1.58
C VAL A 359 7.06 -5.87 0.06
N PRO A 360 5.97 -5.92 -0.73
CA PRO A 360 6.03 -5.85 -2.19
C PRO A 360 6.26 -4.42 -2.69
N LEU A 361 7.27 -3.76 -2.12
CA LEU A 361 7.71 -2.44 -2.54
C LEU A 361 9.15 -2.51 -3.05
N PRO A 362 9.46 -1.86 -4.17
CA PRO A 362 10.82 -1.86 -4.72
C PRO A 362 11.79 -1.10 -3.81
N ALA A 363 13.06 -1.43 -3.91
CA ALA A 363 14.17 -0.75 -3.25
C ALA A 363 14.14 -0.80 -1.71
N GLU A 364 13.51 -1.82 -1.11
CA GLU A 364 13.61 -2.04 0.33
C GLU A 364 15.07 -2.25 0.76
N ALA A 365 15.54 -1.46 1.73
CA ALA A 365 16.88 -1.58 2.28
C ALA A 365 16.90 -2.61 3.41
N PRO A 366 17.86 -3.56 3.42
CA PRO A 366 17.97 -4.55 4.49
C PRO A 366 18.47 -3.97 5.81
N GLY A 367 18.97 -2.72 5.81
CA GLY A 367 19.69 -2.17 6.95
C GLY A 367 21.12 -2.73 7.06
N THR A 368 21.75 -2.53 8.22
CA THR A 368 23.11 -3.01 8.47
C THR A 368 23.19 -3.65 9.85
N LEU A 369 23.58 -4.91 9.91
CA LEU A 369 23.94 -5.64 11.11
C LEU A 369 25.17 -6.49 10.79
N ARG A 370 26.35 -6.02 11.21
CA ARG A 370 27.62 -6.70 10.92
C ARG A 370 27.81 -7.89 11.84
N GLU A 371 28.42 -8.98 11.33
CA GLU A 371 28.77 -10.14 12.12
C GLU A 371 29.86 -9.83 13.14
N PRO A 372 29.87 -10.52 14.31
CA PRO A 372 30.82 -10.28 15.39
C PRO A 372 32.29 -10.37 14.98
N ALA A 373 32.62 -11.20 13.99
CA ALA A 373 34.00 -11.31 13.48
C ALA A 373 34.56 -10.01 12.88
N SER A 374 33.67 -9.10 12.45
CA SER A 374 34.04 -7.78 11.88
C SER A 374 33.96 -6.64 12.89
N TRP A 375 33.68 -6.92 14.17
CA TRP A 375 33.51 -5.89 15.18
C TRP A 375 34.84 -5.31 15.66
N SER A 376 34.87 -4.02 15.89
CA SER A 376 35.97 -3.35 16.61
C SER A 376 35.88 -3.58 18.13
N ARG A 377 36.88 -3.20 18.89
CA ARG A 377 36.82 -3.25 20.36
C ARG A 377 35.68 -2.42 20.95
N GLN A 378 35.25 -1.35 20.28
CA GLN A 378 34.17 -0.49 20.74
C GLN A 378 32.78 -0.96 20.32
N THR A 379 32.64 -1.77 19.24
CA THR A 379 31.37 -2.23 18.68
C THR A 379 30.48 -2.95 19.72
N PRO A 380 31.00 -3.83 20.62
CA PRO A 380 30.15 -4.50 21.60
C PRO A 380 29.40 -3.57 22.56
N ALA A 381 29.95 -2.39 22.84
CA ALA A 381 29.27 -1.37 23.63
C ALA A 381 28.42 -0.43 22.77
N SER A 382 28.88 -0.08 21.55
CA SER A 382 28.16 0.77 20.61
C SER A 382 26.80 0.20 20.22
N ILE A 383 26.76 -1.09 19.90
CA ILE A 383 25.53 -1.76 19.45
C ILE A 383 24.45 -1.82 20.55
N LEU A 384 24.83 -1.89 21.82
CA LEU A 384 23.91 -1.80 22.97
C LEU A 384 23.24 -0.43 23.09
N LEU A 385 23.91 0.60 22.57
CA LEU A 385 23.44 1.98 22.54
C LEU A 385 22.67 2.30 21.23
N GLY A 386 22.60 1.35 20.30
CA GLY A 386 21.95 1.51 18.99
C GLY A 386 22.79 2.27 17.97
N TYR A 387 24.11 2.20 18.08
CA TYR A 387 25.07 2.67 17.09
C TYR A 387 25.76 1.52 16.37
N GLU A 388 26.34 1.75 15.22
CA GLU A 388 26.96 0.73 14.36
C GLU A 388 26.00 -0.38 13.87
N ILE A 389 24.72 -0.13 14.01
CA ILE A 389 23.59 -0.89 13.45
C ILE A 389 22.66 0.11 12.76
N ALA A 390 22.19 -0.20 11.56
CA ALA A 390 21.22 0.65 10.87
C ALA A 390 19.99 -0.19 10.52
N VAL A 391 18.82 0.35 10.86
CA VAL A 391 17.53 -0.31 10.66
C VAL A 391 16.56 0.63 9.94
N THR A 392 15.66 0.09 9.14
CA THR A 392 14.59 0.90 8.55
C THR A 392 13.51 1.21 9.61
N PRO A 393 12.74 2.30 9.46
CA PRO A 393 11.56 2.54 10.29
C PRO A 393 10.62 1.35 10.38
N LEU A 394 10.36 0.66 9.27
CA LEU A 394 9.49 -0.53 9.24
C LEU A 394 10.08 -1.69 10.06
N GLN A 395 11.37 -1.99 9.92
CA GLN A 395 12.03 -3.02 10.73
C GLN A 395 11.91 -2.75 12.23
N LEU A 396 12.05 -1.49 12.64
CA LEU A 396 11.96 -1.13 14.05
C LEU A 396 10.53 -1.29 14.58
N VAL A 397 9.51 -0.91 13.81
CA VAL A 397 8.10 -1.12 14.16
C VAL A 397 7.78 -2.61 14.26
N ALA A 398 8.24 -3.42 13.30
CA ALA A 398 8.06 -4.88 13.33
C ALA A 398 8.69 -5.51 14.59
N ALA A 399 9.91 -5.10 14.95
CA ALA A 399 10.57 -5.57 16.16
C ALA A 399 9.80 -5.22 17.44
N TYR A 400 9.28 -3.98 17.54
CA TYR A 400 8.42 -3.59 18.67
C TYR A 400 7.07 -4.30 18.67
N SER A 401 6.56 -4.69 17.52
CA SER A 401 5.35 -5.50 17.43
C SER A 401 5.52 -6.86 18.12
N ALA A 402 6.73 -7.41 18.16
CA ALA A 402 6.99 -8.62 18.95
C ALA A 402 6.80 -8.38 20.45
N ILE A 403 7.19 -7.21 21.00
CA ILE A 403 6.93 -6.86 22.41
C ILE A 403 5.43 -6.72 22.63
N ALA A 404 4.72 -6.07 21.72
CA ALA A 404 3.28 -5.86 21.78
C ALA A 404 2.49 -7.18 21.65
N ASN A 405 2.98 -8.12 20.85
CA ASN A 405 2.33 -9.41 20.52
C ASN A 405 2.84 -10.59 21.36
N GLY A 406 3.16 -10.35 22.64
CA GLY A 406 3.56 -11.41 23.55
C GLY A 406 4.80 -12.22 23.12
N GLY A 407 5.72 -11.58 22.44
CA GLY A 407 7.01 -12.12 22.03
C GLY A 407 7.06 -12.77 20.63
N GLU A 408 5.97 -12.78 19.90
CA GLU A 408 5.90 -13.26 18.53
C GLU A 408 6.12 -12.11 17.54
N LEU A 409 7.15 -12.25 16.70
CA LEU A 409 7.45 -11.30 15.63
C LEU A 409 6.48 -11.53 14.47
N PRO A 410 5.53 -10.61 14.20
CA PRO A 410 4.62 -10.76 13.07
C PRO A 410 5.34 -10.45 11.75
N GLU A 411 4.86 -11.05 10.67
CA GLU A 411 5.31 -10.76 9.31
C GLU A 411 4.66 -9.45 8.82
N PRO A 412 5.43 -8.38 8.56
CA PRO A 412 4.87 -7.14 8.03
C PRO A 412 4.33 -7.34 6.61
N HIS A 413 3.11 -6.86 6.34
CA HIS A 413 2.56 -6.94 5.00
C HIS A 413 1.68 -5.74 4.64
N LEU A 414 1.62 -5.44 3.34
CA LEU A 414 0.84 -4.34 2.76
C LEU A 414 -0.37 -4.83 1.96
N VAL A 415 -0.35 -6.09 1.50
CA VAL A 415 -1.45 -6.64 0.70
C VAL A 415 -2.37 -7.44 1.61
N LYS A 416 -3.63 -7.02 1.67
CA LYS A 416 -4.68 -7.70 2.43
C LYS A 416 -5.35 -8.79 1.60
N GLU A 417 -5.69 -8.48 0.35
CA GLU A 417 -6.40 -9.38 -0.54
C GLU A 417 -6.13 -9.03 -2.01
N VAL A 418 -6.09 -10.04 -2.87
CA VAL A 418 -6.08 -9.87 -4.33
C VAL A 418 -7.27 -10.62 -4.91
N ARG A 419 -8.05 -9.97 -5.77
CA ARG A 419 -9.18 -10.56 -6.50
C ARG A 419 -8.92 -10.57 -7.99
N SER A 420 -9.33 -11.66 -8.63
CA SER A 420 -9.34 -11.73 -10.08
C SER A 420 -10.35 -10.73 -10.69
N PRO A 421 -10.29 -10.46 -12.00
CA PRO A 421 -11.27 -9.62 -12.69
C PRO A 421 -12.72 -10.14 -12.54
N GLU A 422 -12.88 -11.44 -12.35
CA GLU A 422 -14.16 -12.10 -12.14
C GLU A 422 -14.66 -11.98 -10.67
N GLY A 423 -13.83 -11.41 -9.79
CA GLY A 423 -14.14 -11.19 -8.38
C GLY A 423 -13.74 -12.34 -7.44
N GLU A 424 -13.10 -13.39 -7.96
CA GLU A 424 -12.59 -14.49 -7.14
C GLU A 424 -11.38 -14.06 -6.32
N VAL A 425 -11.32 -14.51 -5.06
CA VAL A 425 -10.17 -14.26 -4.19
C VAL A 425 -9.03 -15.21 -4.59
N ILE A 426 -7.97 -14.66 -5.17
CA ILE A 426 -6.76 -15.41 -5.56
C ILE A 426 -5.67 -15.36 -4.49
N TYR A 427 -5.71 -14.36 -3.61
CA TYR A 427 -4.83 -14.24 -2.46
C TYR A 427 -5.56 -13.53 -1.31
N ARG A 428 -5.33 -13.99 -0.08
CA ARG A 428 -5.72 -13.30 1.15
C ARG A 428 -4.61 -13.50 2.19
N ALA A 429 -4.15 -12.38 2.75
CA ALA A 429 -3.17 -12.44 3.82
C ALA A 429 -3.78 -13.11 5.07
N GLU A 430 -3.01 -14.03 5.65
CA GLU A 430 -3.32 -14.63 6.95
C GLU A 430 -2.28 -14.14 7.95
N PRO A 431 -2.67 -13.83 9.20
CA PRO A 431 -1.73 -13.48 10.26
C PRO A 431 -0.66 -14.55 10.41
N ARG A 432 0.60 -14.16 10.29
CA ARG A 432 1.73 -15.08 10.39
C ARG A 432 2.79 -14.53 11.33
N ALA A 433 3.21 -15.36 12.27
CA ALA A 433 4.38 -15.09 13.08
C ALA A 433 5.63 -15.65 12.37
N VAL A 434 6.62 -14.79 12.17
CA VAL A 434 7.92 -15.20 11.61
C VAL A 434 8.63 -16.12 12.59
N ARG A 435 8.66 -15.72 13.87
CA ARG A 435 9.26 -16.48 14.98
C ARG A 435 8.86 -15.91 16.32
N ARG A 436 9.08 -16.69 17.38
CA ARG A 436 9.04 -16.20 18.76
C ARG A 436 10.42 -15.71 19.18
N VAL A 437 10.55 -14.43 19.56
CA VAL A 437 11.84 -13.81 19.94
C VAL A 437 12.01 -13.67 21.45
N MET A 438 10.91 -13.75 22.21
CA MET A 438 10.90 -13.79 23.68
C MET A 438 9.64 -14.48 24.20
N SER A 439 9.61 -14.84 25.49
CA SER A 439 8.40 -15.37 26.12
C SER A 439 7.35 -14.28 26.36
N ARG A 440 6.08 -14.69 26.56
CA ARG A 440 4.99 -13.77 26.89
C ARG A 440 5.27 -12.98 28.18
N ASP A 441 5.83 -13.65 29.19
CA ASP A 441 6.15 -13.00 30.46
C ASP A 441 7.23 -11.94 30.29
N ILE A 442 8.27 -12.21 29.51
CA ILE A 442 9.30 -11.20 29.22
C ILE A 442 8.73 -10.04 28.42
N ALA A 443 7.92 -10.32 27.39
CA ALA A 443 7.25 -9.27 26.64
C ALA A 443 6.38 -8.36 27.54
N ARG A 444 5.67 -8.96 28.51
CA ARG A 444 4.88 -8.21 29.52
C ARG A 444 5.78 -7.35 30.40
N VAL A 445 6.86 -7.90 30.97
CA VAL A 445 7.80 -7.15 31.79
C VAL A 445 8.41 -5.98 31.02
N ILE A 446 8.80 -6.20 29.76
CA ILE A 446 9.32 -5.12 28.90
C ILE A 446 8.25 -4.06 28.65
N ARG A 447 6.97 -4.41 28.41
CA ARG A 447 5.89 -3.42 28.25
C ARG A 447 5.69 -2.60 29.53
N GLU A 448 5.76 -3.21 30.70
CA GLU A 448 5.71 -2.51 32.00
C GLU A 448 6.85 -1.49 32.13
N MET A 449 8.08 -1.88 31.76
CA MET A 449 9.22 -0.94 31.72
C MET A 449 8.97 0.21 30.71
N LEU A 450 8.39 -0.09 29.53
CA LEU A 450 8.05 0.91 28.52
C LEU A 450 6.92 1.84 28.95
N LEU A 451 5.98 1.35 29.74
CA LEU A 451 4.93 2.17 30.38
C LEU A 451 5.55 3.19 31.33
N ALA A 452 6.50 2.76 32.18
CA ALA A 452 7.21 3.64 33.10
C ALA A 452 8.03 4.74 32.36
N VAL A 453 8.51 4.48 31.15
CA VAL A 453 9.20 5.50 30.30
C VAL A 453 8.23 6.65 29.97
N VAL A 454 6.95 6.35 29.72
CA VAL A 454 5.95 7.36 29.37
C VAL A 454 5.37 8.02 30.60
N GLN A 455 5.12 7.28 31.67
CA GLN A 455 4.54 7.84 32.91
C GLN A 455 5.50 8.74 33.65
N GLU A 456 6.76 8.34 33.82
CA GLU A 456 7.70 8.98 34.72
C GLU A 456 9.13 9.09 34.16
N GLY A 457 9.33 8.68 32.90
CA GLY A 457 10.65 8.61 32.28
C GLY A 457 10.93 9.67 31.23
N THR A 458 11.63 9.27 30.18
CA THR A 458 12.13 10.16 29.12
C THR A 458 11.10 10.57 28.09
N ALA A 459 9.84 10.09 28.15
CA ALA A 459 8.85 10.32 27.10
C ALA A 459 7.46 10.67 27.64
N THR A 460 7.36 11.39 28.76
CA THR A 460 6.08 11.80 29.39
C THR A 460 5.17 12.59 28.45
N LYS A 461 5.71 13.23 27.43
CA LYS A 461 4.93 13.97 26.43
C LYS A 461 4.14 13.09 25.46
N ALA A 462 4.35 11.77 25.46
CA ALA A 462 3.53 10.81 24.71
C ALA A 462 2.22 10.43 25.40
N ASP A 463 2.07 10.73 26.68
CA ASP A 463 0.91 10.35 27.47
C ASP A 463 -0.40 10.99 26.97
N LEU A 464 -1.46 10.19 26.89
CA LEU A 464 -2.75 10.61 26.38
C LEU A 464 -3.73 11.07 27.48
N GLU A 465 -3.43 10.85 28.75
CA GLU A 465 -4.31 11.10 29.91
C GLU A 465 -5.56 10.18 29.96
N THR A 466 -6.05 9.72 28.80
CA THR A 466 -7.25 8.89 28.67
C THR A 466 -6.96 7.41 28.53
N PHE A 467 -5.83 7.07 27.94
CA PHE A 467 -5.37 5.70 27.73
C PHE A 467 -3.86 5.64 27.93
N ALA A 468 -3.40 4.61 28.58
CA ALA A 468 -1.98 4.42 28.80
C ALA A 468 -1.25 4.14 27.48
N VAL A 469 -0.08 4.76 27.29
CA VAL A 469 0.87 4.53 26.21
C VAL A 469 2.14 3.96 26.80
N ALA A 470 2.62 2.86 26.26
CA ALA A 470 3.95 2.35 26.55
C ALA A 470 4.89 2.73 25.38
N GLY A 471 6.17 3.01 25.63
CA GLY A 471 7.04 3.35 24.53
C GLY A 471 8.47 3.67 24.90
N LYS A 472 9.30 3.96 23.88
CA LYS A 472 10.72 4.30 24.08
C LYS A 472 11.15 5.42 23.17
N SER A 473 11.80 6.42 23.75
CA SER A 473 12.47 7.50 23.02
C SER A 473 13.86 7.08 22.53
N GLY A 474 14.22 7.58 21.37
CA GLY A 474 15.56 7.48 20.78
C GLY A 474 16.08 8.85 20.38
N THR A 475 17.38 9.06 20.57
CA THR A 475 18.11 10.23 20.09
C THR A 475 19.48 9.74 19.65
N ALA A 476 19.70 9.65 18.35
CA ALA A 476 20.95 9.19 17.78
C ALA A 476 21.65 10.33 17.04
N ARG A 477 22.96 10.46 17.19
CA ARG A 477 23.76 11.36 16.36
C ARG A 477 23.82 10.81 14.94
N ARG A 478 23.69 11.69 13.97
CA ARG A 478 23.81 11.30 12.55
C ARG A 478 25.27 11.42 12.10
N THR A 479 25.66 10.47 11.27
CA THR A 479 26.94 10.56 10.56
C THR A 479 26.80 11.45 9.34
N SER A 480 27.81 12.25 9.03
CA SER A 480 27.94 12.91 7.72
C SER A 480 28.97 12.17 6.87
N LEU A 481 28.79 12.20 5.56
CA LEU A 481 29.62 11.45 4.59
C LEU A 481 31.12 11.68 4.74
N ASN A 482 31.58 12.85 5.29
CA ASN A 482 32.98 13.23 5.35
C ASN A 482 33.50 13.54 6.74
N ALA A 483 32.70 13.51 7.81
CA ALA A 483 33.07 14.00 9.14
C ALA A 483 32.70 13.10 10.32
N GLY A 484 32.24 11.88 10.07
CA GLY A 484 31.78 10.98 11.15
C GLY A 484 30.52 11.52 11.86
N TYR A 485 30.44 11.34 13.19
CA TYR A 485 29.32 11.86 13.98
C TYR A 485 29.44 13.37 14.18
N THR A 486 28.50 14.12 13.60
CA THR A 486 28.49 15.58 13.65
C THR A 486 27.71 16.07 14.87
N ALA A 487 28.30 16.98 15.65
CA ALA A 487 27.57 17.64 16.72
C ALA A 487 26.44 18.50 16.16
N GLY A 488 25.26 18.44 16.81
CA GLY A 488 24.08 19.21 16.36
C GLY A 488 23.23 18.52 15.31
N ASN A 489 23.64 17.37 14.79
CA ASN A 489 22.86 16.62 13.82
C ASN A 489 22.32 15.30 14.43
N TYR A 490 21.03 15.23 14.66
CA TYR A 490 20.39 14.11 15.37
C TYR A 490 19.22 13.52 14.58
N THR A 491 18.97 12.22 14.78
CA THR A 491 17.69 11.60 14.52
C THR A 491 16.95 11.46 15.84
N ALA A 492 15.81 12.09 15.95
CA ALA A 492 14.89 11.97 17.08
C ALA A 492 13.80 10.97 16.75
N SER A 493 13.57 10.00 17.65
CA SER A 493 12.55 8.97 17.41
C SER A 493 11.78 8.62 18.68
N PHE A 494 10.56 8.12 18.51
CA PHE A 494 9.76 7.51 19.56
C PHE A 494 8.98 6.36 18.98
N VAL A 495 9.02 5.21 19.64
CA VAL A 495 8.17 4.06 19.32
C VAL A 495 7.17 3.88 20.45
N GLY A 496 5.90 4.01 20.14
CA GLY A 496 4.76 3.85 21.05
C GLY A 496 3.97 2.58 20.78
N LEU A 497 3.50 1.95 21.86
CA LEU A 497 2.55 0.84 21.85
C LEU A 497 1.24 1.37 22.45
N PHE A 498 0.15 1.20 21.73
CA PHE A 498 -1.15 1.79 22.10
C PHE A 498 -2.33 0.82 21.87
N PRO A 499 -3.23 0.68 22.87
CA PRO A 499 -3.02 1.00 24.29
C PRO A 499 -1.92 0.14 24.93
N ALA A 500 -1.39 0.53 26.09
CA ALA A 500 -0.26 -0.16 26.72
C ALA A 500 -0.57 -1.60 27.13
N GLU A 501 -1.81 -1.86 27.57
CA GLU A 501 -2.26 -3.14 28.10
C GLU A 501 -2.41 -4.20 27.01
N ASP A 502 -3.07 -3.83 25.90
CA ASP A 502 -3.31 -4.70 24.74
C ASP A 502 -3.11 -3.88 23.45
N PRO A 503 -1.88 -3.75 22.97
CA PRO A 503 -1.57 -2.82 21.90
C PRO A 503 -2.25 -3.17 20.57
N GLN A 504 -3.07 -2.27 20.08
CA GLN A 504 -3.66 -2.33 18.73
C GLN A 504 -2.78 -1.67 17.69
N TYR A 505 -1.94 -0.71 18.12
CA TYR A 505 -0.97 -0.02 17.28
C TYR A 505 0.43 -0.10 17.87
N VAL A 506 1.40 -0.29 17.00
CA VAL A 506 2.79 0.11 17.20
C VAL A 506 3.05 1.29 16.28
N VAL A 507 3.41 2.44 16.85
CA VAL A 507 3.60 3.70 16.13
C VAL A 507 5.04 4.15 16.28
N LEU A 508 5.75 4.29 15.18
CA LEU A 508 7.06 4.97 15.16
C LEU A 508 6.90 6.37 14.59
N VAL A 509 7.42 7.36 15.28
CA VAL A 509 7.68 8.69 14.75
C VAL A 509 9.19 8.90 14.75
N LYS A 510 9.75 9.25 13.59
CA LYS A 510 11.17 9.57 13.38
C LYS A 510 11.27 10.94 12.71
N LEU A 511 12.12 11.81 13.24
CA LEU A 511 12.40 13.15 12.72
C LEU A 511 13.91 13.32 12.54
N ASP A 512 14.31 13.76 11.35
CA ASP A 512 15.70 13.87 10.93
C ASP A 512 16.20 15.30 11.02
N SER A 513 17.35 15.48 11.67
CA SER A 513 18.07 16.74 11.73
C SER A 513 17.17 17.93 12.13
N PRO A 514 16.39 17.84 13.23
CA PRO A 514 15.60 18.96 13.71
C PRO A 514 16.53 20.13 14.07
N THR A 515 16.06 21.34 13.80
CA THR A 515 16.80 22.57 14.15
C THR A 515 16.37 23.10 15.52
N GLY A 516 17.23 23.87 16.17
CA GLY A 516 16.92 24.47 17.46
C GLY A 516 17.45 23.71 18.67
N SER A 517 17.04 24.12 19.87
CA SER A 517 17.54 23.59 21.15
C SER A 517 16.93 22.27 21.58
N ARG A 518 15.76 21.90 21.05
CA ARG A 518 15.04 20.63 21.34
C ARG A 518 15.29 19.64 20.22
N TYR A 519 15.98 18.56 20.52
CA TYR A 519 16.34 17.50 19.56
C TYR A 519 16.14 16.08 20.11
N ALA A 520 15.76 15.96 21.41
CA ALA A 520 15.54 14.65 22.00
C ALA A 520 14.21 14.02 21.55
N GLY A 521 14.21 12.72 21.28
CA GLY A 521 13.01 12.02 20.80
C GLY A 521 11.81 12.12 21.75
N GLY A 522 12.05 12.14 23.08
CA GLY A 522 11.02 12.37 24.08
C GLY A 522 10.43 13.80 24.05
N ASP A 523 11.18 14.77 23.53
CA ASP A 523 10.74 16.17 23.46
C ASP A 523 10.00 16.51 22.18
N ILE A 524 10.32 15.85 21.05
CA ILE A 524 9.80 16.22 19.74
C ILE A 524 9.05 15.08 19.03
N ALA A 525 9.50 13.82 19.11
CA ALA A 525 8.82 12.70 18.47
C ALA A 525 7.64 12.15 19.33
N ALA A 526 7.80 12.09 20.63
CA ALA A 526 6.75 11.66 21.56
C ALA A 526 5.48 12.54 21.50
N PRO A 527 5.55 13.89 21.48
CA PRO A 527 4.38 14.75 21.27
C PRO A 527 3.67 14.51 19.95
N VAL A 528 4.41 14.26 18.85
CA VAL A 528 3.81 13.95 17.54
C VAL A 528 3.03 12.63 17.62
N THR A 529 3.58 11.62 18.30
CA THR A 529 2.86 10.35 18.51
C THR A 529 1.56 10.58 19.29
N ARG A 530 1.60 11.40 20.35
CA ARG A 530 0.39 11.78 21.10
C ARG A 530 -0.68 12.41 20.20
N ILE A 531 -0.28 13.34 19.32
CA ILE A 531 -1.19 14.01 18.38
C ILE A 531 -1.80 13.00 17.39
N VAL A 532 -0.97 12.13 16.80
CA VAL A 532 -1.42 11.07 15.87
C VAL A 532 -2.43 10.15 16.54
N LEU A 533 -2.14 9.67 17.76
CA LEU A 533 -3.04 8.79 18.51
C LEU A 533 -4.37 9.49 18.90
N ARG A 534 -4.32 10.76 19.33
CA ARG A 534 -5.54 11.55 19.61
C ARG A 534 -6.39 11.73 18.34
N ALA A 535 -5.78 12.04 17.21
CA ALA A 535 -6.48 12.18 15.94
C ALA A 535 -7.08 10.84 15.47
N ALA A 536 -6.35 9.74 15.63
CA ALA A 536 -6.84 8.39 15.33
C ALA A 536 -8.02 7.98 16.24
N LEU A 537 -7.98 8.32 17.53
CA LEU A 537 -9.10 8.09 18.46
C LEU A 537 -10.34 8.88 18.06
N ALA A 538 -10.18 10.10 17.55
CA ALA A 538 -11.28 10.95 17.10
C ALA A 538 -11.86 10.51 15.74
N ALA A 539 -11.05 9.89 14.88
CA ALA A 539 -11.47 9.46 13.53
C ALA A 539 -12.27 8.16 13.59
N ARG A 540 -13.47 8.15 12.97
CA ARG A 540 -14.35 6.96 12.96
C ARG A 540 -13.82 5.81 12.11
N ASP A 541 -13.05 6.11 11.09
CA ASP A 541 -12.51 5.20 10.09
C ASP A 541 -11.08 4.75 10.40
N ALA A 542 -10.47 5.20 11.50
CA ALA A 542 -9.23 4.64 11.99
C ALA A 542 -9.42 3.17 12.39
N ALA A 543 -8.44 2.33 12.08
CA ALA A 543 -8.49 0.88 12.31
C ALA A 543 -8.29 0.53 13.80
N LEU A 544 -9.17 1.04 14.67
CA LEU A 544 -9.17 0.80 16.12
C LEU A 544 -10.40 0.00 16.55
N ASN A 545 -10.21 -1.05 17.31
CA ASN A 545 -11.30 -1.78 17.96
C ASN A 545 -11.77 -1.00 19.20
N ARG A 546 -12.86 -0.25 19.02
CA ARG A 546 -13.40 0.64 20.04
C ARG A 546 -14.06 -0.09 21.21
N GLU A 547 -14.52 -1.32 21.01
CA GLU A 547 -15.09 -2.16 22.08
C GLU A 547 -13.99 -2.56 23.07
N VAL A 548 -12.83 -2.97 22.56
CA VAL A 548 -11.65 -3.28 23.39
C VAL A 548 -11.15 -2.03 24.11
N LEU A 549 -11.11 -0.88 23.42
CA LEU A 549 -10.71 0.39 24.04
C LEU A 549 -11.69 0.82 25.16
N ALA A 550 -12.99 0.66 24.97
CA ALA A 550 -13.98 0.98 25.99
C ALA A 550 -13.82 0.07 27.22
N ALA A 551 -13.53 -1.21 27.03
CA ALA A 551 -13.26 -2.14 28.13
C ALA A 551 -11.98 -1.78 28.91
N ALA A 552 -10.91 -1.38 28.20
CA ALA A 552 -9.65 -0.94 28.83
C ALA A 552 -9.82 0.36 29.63
N GLY A 553 -10.60 1.34 29.11
CA GLY A 553 -10.90 2.58 29.83
C GLY A 553 -11.67 2.38 31.14
N THR A 554 -12.51 1.35 31.21
CA THR A 554 -13.27 1.00 32.44
C THR A 554 -12.37 0.39 33.53
N THR A 555 -11.29 -0.30 33.11
CA THR A 555 -10.30 -0.89 34.04
C THR A 555 -9.42 0.17 34.70
N VAL A 556 -9.06 1.23 33.97
CA VAL A 556 -8.28 2.35 34.54
C VAL A 556 -9.11 3.12 35.60
N ALA A 557 -10.37 3.42 35.27
CA ALA A 557 -11.29 4.08 36.23
C ALA A 557 -11.62 3.21 37.48
N ALA A 558 -11.60 1.88 37.37
CA ALA A 558 -11.78 0.97 38.46
C ALA A 558 -10.53 0.80 39.35
N ALA A 559 -9.33 0.91 38.76
CA ALA A 559 -8.07 0.84 39.51
C ALA A 559 -7.80 2.09 40.37
N GLU A 560 -8.33 3.26 39.97
CA GLU A 560 -8.29 4.49 40.81
C GLU A 560 -9.28 4.43 42.00
N ASN A 561 -10.29 3.56 41.95
CA ASN A 561 -11.35 3.46 42.98
C ASN A 561 -11.24 2.28 43.93
N GLY A 562 -10.13 1.61 44.05
CA GLY A 562 -9.90 0.79 45.22
C GLY A 562 -9.72 -0.71 45.05
N ALA A 563 -8.73 -1.15 45.77
CA ALA A 563 -8.56 -2.43 46.46
C ALA A 563 -8.13 -3.66 45.62
N LEU A 564 -6.87 -3.97 45.82
CA LEU A 564 -6.21 -5.25 45.60
C LEU A 564 -7.04 -6.45 46.16
N SER A 565 -7.27 -7.43 45.33
CA SER A 565 -7.49 -8.79 45.79
C SER A 565 -6.59 -9.75 45.01
N ASP A 566 -5.67 -10.36 45.75
CA ASP A 566 -4.81 -11.45 45.33
C ASP A 566 -5.60 -12.67 44.90
N THR A 567 -5.38 -13.15 43.69
CA THR A 567 -5.61 -14.55 43.34
C THR A 567 -4.55 -15.02 42.35
N ALA A 568 -3.60 -15.79 42.91
CA ALA A 568 -2.57 -16.45 42.13
C ALA A 568 -3.14 -17.62 41.32
N VAL A 569 -3.02 -17.58 40.00
CA VAL A 569 -3.27 -18.73 39.13
C VAL A 569 -1.94 -19.32 38.69
N LYS A 570 -1.72 -20.58 39.10
CA LYS A 570 -0.58 -21.41 38.64
C LYS A 570 -0.68 -21.69 37.15
N ALA A 571 0.30 -21.28 36.39
CA ALA A 571 0.46 -21.63 34.98
C ALA A 571 1.33 -22.89 34.84
N GLN A 572 0.81 -23.90 34.14
CA GLN A 572 1.56 -25.09 33.72
C GLN A 572 2.40 -24.76 32.48
N SER A 573 3.67 -25.14 32.54
CA SER A 573 4.66 -25.00 31.47
C SER A 573 4.51 -26.11 30.43
N ALA A 574 4.34 -25.73 29.15
CA ALA A 574 4.48 -26.62 28.00
C ALA A 574 5.91 -26.52 27.40
N PRO A 575 6.45 -27.60 26.82
CA PRO A 575 7.84 -27.63 26.32
C PRO A 575 8.02 -26.84 25.02
N PRO A 576 9.24 -26.38 24.73
CA PRO A 576 9.52 -25.56 23.54
C PRO A 576 9.52 -26.40 22.26
N ASN A 577 8.83 -25.90 21.23
CA ASN A 577 8.88 -26.43 19.87
C ASN A 577 10.20 -26.08 19.17
N PRO A 578 10.72 -26.94 18.28
CA PRO A 578 11.98 -26.73 17.59
C PRO A 578 11.92 -25.57 16.60
N VAL A 579 13.03 -24.85 16.52
CA VAL A 579 13.24 -23.66 15.67
C VAL A 579 13.36 -24.10 14.20
N PRO A 580 12.58 -23.51 13.26
CA PRO A 580 12.80 -23.72 11.83
C PRO A 580 13.97 -22.88 11.31
N GLU A 581 14.80 -23.49 10.47
CA GLU A 581 15.95 -22.85 9.82
C GLU A 581 15.58 -21.88 8.72
N ALA A 582 16.40 -20.83 8.63
CA ALA A 582 16.72 -19.95 7.51
C ALA A 582 15.61 -19.20 6.75
N SER A 583 15.79 -17.90 6.76
CA SER A 583 15.15 -16.88 5.96
C SER A 583 15.01 -17.21 4.48
N ARG A 584 13.80 -17.27 3.99
CA ARG A 584 13.52 -17.23 2.55
C ARG A 584 12.92 -15.87 2.21
N VAL A 585 13.42 -15.27 1.14
CA VAL A 585 12.74 -14.18 0.43
C VAL A 585 11.31 -14.65 0.13
N ILE A 586 10.32 -13.96 0.68
CA ILE A 586 8.92 -14.33 0.49
C ILE A 586 8.48 -13.73 -0.84
N ASN A 587 8.55 -14.53 -1.89
CA ASN A 587 7.68 -14.30 -3.03
C ASN A 587 6.25 -14.60 -2.56
N LEU A 588 5.30 -13.67 -2.75
CA LEU A 588 3.88 -13.90 -2.48
C LEU A 588 3.47 -15.22 -3.16
N PRO A 589 3.14 -16.28 -2.42
CA PRO A 589 2.68 -17.51 -3.03
C PRO A 589 1.28 -17.25 -3.57
N LEU A 590 1.16 -17.13 -4.88
CA LEU A 590 -0.12 -17.20 -5.59
C LEU A 590 -0.62 -18.65 -5.52
N GLN A 591 -0.98 -19.12 -4.33
CA GLN A 591 -1.70 -20.38 -4.20
C GLN A 591 -3.20 -20.06 -4.32
N PRO A 592 -3.95 -20.84 -5.10
CA PRO A 592 -5.40 -20.68 -5.14
C PRO A 592 -5.96 -20.85 -3.73
N ALA A 593 -6.84 -19.92 -3.35
CA ALA A 593 -7.51 -19.93 -2.05
C ALA A 593 -8.07 -21.32 -1.78
N THR A 594 -7.69 -21.92 -0.67
CA THR A 594 -8.33 -23.14 -0.18
C THR A 594 -9.83 -22.91 -0.07
N LYS A 595 -10.61 -23.88 -0.57
CA LYS A 595 -12.07 -23.96 -0.68
C LYS A 595 -12.86 -22.82 -0.02
N PRO A 596 -13.86 -22.23 -0.73
CA PRO A 596 -14.71 -21.19 -0.16
C PRO A 596 -15.28 -21.65 1.17
N VAL A 597 -15.13 -20.84 2.21
CA VAL A 597 -15.85 -21.05 3.47
C VAL A 597 -17.34 -20.95 3.11
N GLU A 598 -18.05 -22.07 3.15
CA GLU A 598 -19.51 -22.10 2.98
C GLU A 598 -20.12 -21.24 4.09
N ARG A 599 -20.51 -20.03 3.74
CA ARG A 599 -21.25 -19.17 4.64
C ARG A 599 -22.69 -19.67 4.70
N PRO A 600 -23.29 -19.75 5.89
CA PRO A 600 -24.66 -20.25 6.01
C PRO A 600 -25.61 -19.42 5.14
N PRO A 601 -26.57 -20.09 4.48
CA PRO A 601 -27.56 -19.42 3.64
C PRO A 601 -28.37 -18.42 4.47
N ARG A 602 -28.79 -17.31 3.85
CA ARG A 602 -29.55 -16.23 4.49
C ARG A 602 -30.83 -15.92 3.74
N LEU A 603 -31.82 -15.42 4.45
CA LEU A 603 -33.06 -14.96 3.86
C LEU A 603 -32.86 -13.64 3.13
N VAL A 604 -33.38 -13.53 1.92
CA VAL A 604 -33.41 -12.28 1.16
C VAL A 604 -34.39 -11.32 1.82
N PRO A 605 -33.95 -10.13 2.27
CA PRO A 605 -34.85 -9.17 2.92
C PRO A 605 -35.87 -8.58 1.94
N ASP A 606 -37.05 -8.23 2.45
CA ASP A 606 -38.02 -7.49 1.66
C ASP A 606 -37.64 -6.02 1.58
N VAL A 607 -37.40 -5.54 0.37
CA VAL A 607 -36.96 -4.16 0.11
C VAL A 607 -38.02 -3.33 -0.64
N ARG A 608 -39.24 -3.87 -0.80
CA ARG A 608 -40.34 -3.16 -1.44
C ARG A 608 -40.74 -1.94 -0.60
N GLY A 609 -41.00 -0.84 -1.28
CA GLY A 609 -41.32 0.45 -0.64
C GLY A 609 -40.13 1.22 -0.07
N MET A 610 -38.92 0.69 -0.17
CA MET A 610 -37.69 1.39 0.24
C MET A 610 -37.18 2.31 -0.88
N THR A 611 -36.40 3.33 -0.52
CA THR A 611 -35.62 4.06 -1.52
C THR A 611 -34.50 3.17 -2.03
N LEU A 612 -34.02 3.40 -3.26
CA LEU A 612 -32.94 2.61 -3.87
C LEU A 612 -31.72 2.47 -2.94
N ARG A 613 -31.31 3.57 -2.34
CA ARG A 613 -30.17 3.58 -1.40
C ARG A 613 -30.44 2.75 -0.13
N ALA A 614 -31.66 2.77 0.39
CA ALA A 614 -32.06 1.98 1.55
C ALA A 614 -32.15 0.49 1.21
N ALA A 615 -32.69 0.14 0.03
CA ALA A 615 -32.78 -1.23 -0.44
C ALA A 615 -31.41 -1.87 -0.66
N VAL A 616 -30.48 -1.16 -1.32
CA VAL A 616 -29.11 -1.61 -1.51
C VAL A 616 -28.42 -1.83 -0.16
N ARG A 617 -28.60 -0.91 0.79
CA ARG A 617 -28.01 -1.04 2.14
C ARG A 617 -28.59 -2.25 2.90
N ALA A 618 -29.89 -2.49 2.82
CA ALA A 618 -30.53 -3.62 3.47
C ALA A 618 -30.03 -4.97 2.92
N LEU A 619 -29.87 -5.08 1.61
CA LEU A 619 -29.30 -6.27 0.97
C LEU A 619 -27.84 -6.49 1.35
N HIS A 620 -27.01 -5.43 1.36
CA HIS A 620 -25.61 -5.54 1.79
C HIS A 620 -25.46 -5.90 3.28
N SER A 621 -26.28 -5.32 4.17
CA SER A 621 -26.25 -5.67 5.58
C SER A 621 -26.69 -7.10 5.86
N SER A 622 -27.53 -7.66 4.99
CA SER A 622 -27.88 -9.08 5.00
C SER A 622 -26.82 -9.98 4.36
N GLY A 623 -25.71 -9.41 3.88
CA GLY A 623 -24.56 -10.14 3.35
C GLY A 623 -24.68 -10.54 1.88
N PHE A 624 -25.51 -9.86 1.10
CA PHE A 624 -25.63 -10.07 -0.35
C PHE A 624 -24.91 -8.98 -1.14
N GLN A 625 -24.44 -9.29 -2.33
CA GLN A 625 -24.02 -8.28 -3.31
C GLN A 625 -25.22 -7.83 -4.13
N VAL A 626 -25.23 -6.58 -4.62
CA VAL A 626 -26.39 -6.05 -5.35
C VAL A 626 -25.98 -5.65 -6.77
N ARG A 627 -26.74 -6.14 -7.74
CA ARG A 627 -26.67 -5.73 -9.15
C ARG A 627 -27.98 -5.07 -9.55
N LEU A 628 -27.92 -3.80 -9.97
CA LEU A 628 -29.09 -3.10 -10.49
C LEU A 628 -29.42 -3.60 -11.90
N VAL A 629 -30.68 -3.96 -12.12
CA VAL A 629 -31.19 -4.41 -13.41
C VAL A 629 -32.44 -3.59 -13.79
N ASN A 630 -32.70 -3.44 -15.08
CA ASN A 630 -33.92 -2.79 -15.53
C ASN A 630 -35.12 -3.73 -15.25
N GLY A 631 -36.08 -3.28 -14.42
CA GLY A 631 -37.21 -4.09 -14.00
C GLY A 631 -38.14 -3.38 -13.02
N PRO A 632 -39.16 -4.07 -12.50
CA PRO A 632 -40.09 -3.50 -11.53
C PRO A 632 -39.36 -2.92 -10.32
N ALA A 633 -39.79 -1.74 -9.87
CA ALA A 633 -39.16 -1.01 -8.78
C ALA A 633 -39.03 -1.89 -7.51
N MET A 634 -37.83 -1.98 -6.95
CA MET A 634 -37.48 -2.71 -5.72
C MET A 634 -37.87 -4.19 -5.73
N SER A 635 -37.95 -4.81 -6.92
CA SER A 635 -38.06 -6.27 -7.05
C SER A 635 -36.68 -6.91 -6.88
N THR A 636 -36.61 -8.04 -6.17
CA THR A 636 -35.35 -8.78 -6.01
C THR A 636 -35.42 -10.14 -6.71
N SER A 637 -34.28 -10.56 -7.25
CA SER A 637 -34.12 -11.93 -7.75
C SER A 637 -32.82 -12.51 -7.17
N PRO A 638 -32.89 -13.59 -6.35
CA PRO A 638 -34.10 -14.27 -5.86
C PRO A 638 -35.09 -13.37 -5.09
N ALA A 639 -36.36 -13.78 -5.04
CA ALA A 639 -37.45 -13.01 -4.43
C ALA A 639 -37.22 -12.81 -2.92
N ALA A 640 -37.82 -11.76 -2.34
CA ALA A 640 -37.83 -11.53 -0.92
C ALA A 640 -38.39 -12.73 -0.14
N GLY A 641 -37.74 -13.13 0.96
CA GLY A 641 -38.07 -14.35 1.72
C GLY A 641 -37.45 -15.64 1.16
N ALA A 642 -36.82 -15.64 0.00
CA ALA A 642 -36.06 -16.79 -0.51
C ALA A 642 -34.75 -16.95 0.28
N VAL A 643 -34.26 -18.18 0.37
CA VAL A 643 -32.96 -18.49 0.98
C VAL A 643 -31.90 -18.48 -0.10
N ALA A 644 -30.85 -17.69 0.07
CA ALA A 644 -29.73 -17.59 -0.84
C ALA A 644 -28.39 -17.66 -0.10
N ALA A 645 -27.34 -18.14 -0.76
CA ALA A 645 -26.01 -18.23 -0.18
C ALA A 645 -25.48 -16.82 0.18
N ALA A 646 -24.90 -16.65 1.36
CA ALA A 646 -24.30 -15.38 1.76
C ALA A 646 -23.16 -15.03 0.80
N GLY A 647 -23.16 -13.79 0.29
CA GLY A 647 -22.22 -13.31 -0.72
C GLY A 647 -22.70 -13.44 -2.16
N SER A 648 -23.87 -14.10 -2.40
CA SER A 648 -24.46 -14.18 -3.76
C SER A 648 -24.93 -12.81 -4.26
N VAL A 649 -24.95 -12.64 -5.58
CA VAL A 649 -25.39 -11.41 -6.23
C VAL A 649 -26.91 -11.40 -6.37
N MET A 650 -27.55 -10.41 -5.69
CA MET A 650 -28.99 -10.14 -5.83
C MET A 650 -29.23 -9.17 -6.97
N GLN A 651 -30.11 -9.50 -7.89
CA GLN A 651 -30.58 -8.54 -8.88
C GLN A 651 -31.67 -7.68 -8.22
N LEU A 652 -31.49 -6.36 -8.23
CA LEU A 652 -32.46 -5.39 -7.73
C LEU A 652 -33.05 -4.59 -8.89
N GLY A 653 -34.34 -4.75 -9.10
CA GLY A 653 -35.08 -4.05 -10.14
C GLY A 653 -35.16 -2.55 -9.88
N HIS A 654 -34.80 -1.75 -10.87
CA HIS A 654 -34.95 -0.30 -10.88
C HIS A 654 -35.47 0.13 -12.25
N PRO A 655 -36.60 0.86 -12.36
CA PRO A 655 -37.06 1.42 -13.62
C PRO A 655 -36.01 2.43 -14.09
N ARG A 656 -35.64 2.37 -15.36
CA ARG A 656 -34.87 3.45 -15.99
C ARG A 656 -35.84 4.60 -16.29
N GLU A 657 -35.59 5.75 -15.68
CA GLU A 657 -36.18 7.03 -16.11
C GLU A 657 -35.69 7.42 -17.50
#